data_02bc4138673ce5549c068044ee35e2ee
#
_entry.id   02bc4138673ce5549c068044ee35e2ee
#
_cell.length_a   1.000
_cell.length_b   1.000
_cell.length_c   1.000
_cell.angle_alpha   90.00
_cell.angle_beta   90.00
_cell.angle_gamma   90.00
#
_symmetry.space_group_name_H-M   'P 1'
#
loop_
_entity.id
_entity.type
_entity.pdbx_description
1 polymer ?
#
loop_
_entity_poly.entity_id
_entity_poly.type
_entity_poly.pdbx_seq_one_letter_code
_entity_poly.pdbx_strand_id
1 'polypeptide(L)'
;MSSSKNLEFEKTSFLSKSNSAFIEQMYLKFINKDKDLPESWQNYFESMSEDLSMIAKEINGPSWNIKKKIDIDEVEKRIEEDEKKLSNEGNIAKVNSKDLVKSNINSIRAVALIRAYRQRGHLLAKLDPLGMMETEYLDELHPEHYGFKKENYDEKIYLDGVINKEHSSIKEILNFLNKTYCGPIGYEYMHISNPTERKWLRDRIEQDENSLQFTKNGKEAILMKLIQAEGFEKFLHKKYVGTKRFGLDGGEGLIPALEQIIKIGGQAEVKEVKIGMSHRGRLNVLANVLQKSYKRIFNEFAGDIQTSGEEGAGDVKYHLGASSNREFDGNSVHVSLTDNPSHLEAVNPVVLGQTRAKQFFHKDKERNKVIPILIHGDAAFAGQGVVAECFAMSGLPGHNTGGTIHIIVNNQIGFTTSPRFARSSPYPSDVAKMVDAPILHVNGDDPEAVVYATRIATEFRLKFNRDVVVDLICYRRFGHNEGDEPSFTQPLMYKKIRSHPTPVELYGKKLVNENTLSESELSKFKTDFKNLLDDQYKNAKDYKPKIEWYEGTWSRYKPEKGKDKRGVSGYDQQKLLEISEKINATPEKLKLHKTIVKILDARKASVSNGKGIDWSTAEALAFGSLLEEGYPVRLVGQDSGRGTFSQRHSVLRNQEDNSRYIPLNNISKNQMRYEIVDSFLSELAVLGFEYGYSLVEPNTLTIWEAQFGDFANGAQVVIDQFIASGERKWTRASGLVMLLPHGYEGQGPEHSSARLERFLQLCANDNLQVLNCTTPANYYHALRRQMHREFRKPLIIMTPKSLLRNKYCVSNIEDFNKDTFFHRILWDHALDEENGFIKLKESSKIKKVILCSGKVYFDLLEAREKLKKDDVVLYRIEQLYPFPVKSLVREIKKYAKNANFYWCQEEPKNMGAWFSVRDYIQWTLETINANNTEISYIGRSPDASPATGYAKRHLAQQQEIIKKVFE
;
A
#
# COMPACT_ATOMS: atom_id res chain seq x y z
N MET A 1 39.25 -17.89 9.09
CA MET A 1 38.21 -18.94 9.04
C MET A 1 37.14 -18.70 7.96
N SER A 2 37.41 -17.98 6.88
CA SER A 2 36.43 -17.73 5.80
C SER A 2 36.74 -18.50 4.50
N SER A 3 37.88 -19.12 4.36
CA SER A 3 38.27 -19.79 3.12
C SER A 3 37.79 -21.24 2.96
N SER A 4 37.51 -21.95 4.04
CA SER A 4 37.08 -23.37 3.95
C SER A 4 35.56 -23.49 3.58
N LYS A 5 34.72 -22.57 4.05
CA LYS A 5 33.28 -22.56 3.71
C LYS A 5 32.98 -22.15 2.27
N ASN A 6 33.80 -21.28 1.70
CA ASN A 6 33.62 -20.89 0.28
C ASN A 6 34.01 -22.03 -0.68
N LEU A 7 34.99 -22.85 -0.34
CA LEU A 7 35.35 -24.02 -1.12
C LEU A 7 34.28 -25.12 -1.04
N GLU A 8 33.56 -25.23 0.07
CA GLU A 8 32.44 -26.17 0.23
C GLU A 8 31.22 -25.73 -0.58
N PHE A 9 30.96 -24.39 -0.63
CA PHE A 9 29.90 -23.82 -1.49
C PHE A 9 30.22 -23.92 -2.98
N GLU A 10 31.47 -23.78 -3.40
CA GLU A 10 31.87 -24.00 -4.79
C GLU A 10 31.73 -25.48 -5.21
N LYS A 11 32.04 -26.42 -4.32
CA LYS A 11 31.87 -27.86 -4.57
C LYS A 11 30.42 -28.32 -4.66
N THR A 12 29.47 -27.58 -4.09
CA THR A 12 28.04 -27.91 -4.08
C THR A 12 27.18 -27.02 -5.00
N SER A 13 27.80 -26.06 -5.67
CA SER A 13 27.08 -25.09 -6.55
C SER A 13 26.36 -25.76 -7.73
N PHE A 14 26.84 -26.89 -8.21
CA PHE A 14 26.20 -27.68 -9.27
C PHE A 14 24.95 -28.43 -8.82
N LEU A 15 24.69 -28.53 -7.51
CA LEU A 15 23.46 -29.11 -6.93
C LEU A 15 22.25 -28.16 -6.98
N SER A 16 22.36 -27.03 -7.68
CA SER A 16 21.27 -26.08 -7.80
C SER A 16 20.06 -26.66 -8.57
N LYS A 17 18.87 -26.16 -8.27
CA LYS A 17 17.54 -26.64 -8.69
C LYS A 17 17.39 -27.11 -10.14
N SER A 18 18.19 -26.66 -11.10
CA SER A 18 18.08 -27.04 -12.51
C SER A 18 18.66 -28.44 -12.81
N ASN A 19 19.54 -28.93 -11.96
CA ASN A 19 20.25 -30.22 -12.18
C ASN A 19 19.76 -31.33 -11.23
N SER A 20 18.80 -31.07 -10.35
CA SER A 20 18.36 -32.02 -9.32
C SER A 20 17.91 -33.36 -9.89
N ALA A 21 17.13 -33.35 -10.96
CA ALA A 21 16.61 -34.58 -11.58
C ALA A 21 17.73 -35.43 -12.20
N PHE A 22 18.75 -34.78 -12.78
CA PHE A 22 19.91 -35.51 -13.35
C PHE A 22 20.79 -36.08 -12.23
N ILE A 23 21.01 -35.34 -11.17
CA ILE A 23 21.78 -35.77 -10.01
C ILE A 23 21.09 -36.95 -9.31
N GLU A 24 19.75 -36.88 -9.16
CA GLU A 24 18.94 -37.94 -8.62
C GLU A 24 19.02 -39.23 -9.46
N GLN A 25 19.05 -39.09 -10.78
CA GLN A 25 19.25 -40.23 -11.71
C GLN A 25 20.65 -40.82 -11.59
N MET A 26 21.70 -40.00 -11.46
CA MET A 26 23.07 -40.51 -11.24
C MET A 26 23.19 -41.16 -9.87
N TYR A 27 22.52 -40.62 -8.85
CA TYR A 27 22.50 -41.23 -7.51
C TYR A 27 21.78 -42.59 -7.45
N LEU A 28 20.68 -42.73 -8.20
CA LEU A 28 19.99 -44.01 -8.37
C LEU A 28 20.90 -45.08 -9.05
N LYS A 29 21.67 -44.65 -10.06
CA LYS A 29 22.69 -45.52 -10.69
C LYS A 29 23.77 -45.96 -9.71
N PHE A 30 24.22 -45.04 -8.83
CA PHE A 30 25.19 -45.32 -7.79
C PHE A 30 24.67 -46.37 -6.78
N ILE A 31 23.45 -46.19 -6.28
CA ILE A 31 22.81 -47.13 -5.33
C ILE A 31 22.63 -48.53 -5.95
N ASN A 32 22.25 -48.58 -7.24
CA ASN A 32 22.04 -49.84 -7.98
C ASN A 32 23.35 -50.50 -8.48
N LYS A 33 24.51 -49.87 -8.17
CA LYS A 33 25.84 -50.32 -8.63
C LYS A 33 25.91 -50.55 -10.15
N ASP A 34 25.31 -49.60 -10.88
CA ASP A 34 25.26 -49.62 -12.34
C ASP A 34 26.67 -49.45 -12.93
N LYS A 35 27.06 -50.32 -13.87
CA LYS A 35 28.39 -50.32 -14.49
C LYS A 35 28.62 -49.10 -15.40
N ASP A 36 27.55 -48.41 -15.80
CA ASP A 36 27.62 -47.23 -16.68
C ASP A 36 27.73 -45.92 -15.89
N LEU A 37 27.93 -45.96 -14.57
CA LEU A 37 28.15 -44.76 -13.76
C LEU A 37 29.60 -44.27 -13.95
N PRO A 38 29.84 -43.04 -14.41
CA PRO A 38 31.18 -42.49 -14.50
C PRO A 38 31.90 -42.45 -13.15
N GLU A 39 33.20 -42.79 -13.17
CA GLU A 39 34.07 -42.90 -12.00
C GLU A 39 34.07 -41.59 -11.15
N SER A 40 33.94 -40.43 -11.80
CA SER A 40 33.84 -39.14 -11.11
C SER A 40 32.58 -39.01 -10.22
N TRP A 41 31.46 -39.60 -10.64
CA TRP A 41 30.23 -39.62 -9.86
C TRP A 41 30.27 -40.68 -8.75
N GLN A 42 30.91 -41.78 -9.01
CA GLN A 42 31.11 -42.81 -8.00
C GLN A 42 31.94 -42.28 -6.83
N ASN A 43 33.08 -41.67 -7.11
CA ASN A 43 33.97 -41.06 -6.11
C ASN A 43 33.26 -39.92 -5.35
N TYR A 44 32.41 -39.19 -6.03
CA TYR A 44 31.63 -38.10 -5.42
C TYR A 44 30.62 -38.59 -4.39
N PHE A 45 29.82 -39.57 -4.75
CA PHE A 45 28.83 -40.15 -3.85
C PHE A 45 29.46 -40.97 -2.72
N GLU A 46 30.56 -41.63 -2.95
CA GLU A 46 31.34 -42.34 -1.89
C GLU A 46 31.90 -41.37 -0.84
N SER A 47 32.20 -40.13 -1.25
CA SER A 47 32.72 -39.09 -0.33
C SER A 47 31.65 -38.47 0.59
N MET A 48 30.37 -38.71 0.36
CA MET A 48 29.27 -38.12 1.11
C MET A 48 28.93 -38.83 2.43
N SER A 49 29.58 -39.97 2.75
CA SER A 49 29.54 -40.67 4.08
C SER A 49 28.17 -40.89 4.70
N GLU A 50 27.09 -41.00 3.94
CA GLU A 50 25.74 -41.27 4.43
C GLU A 50 25.47 -42.79 4.46
N ASP A 51 24.67 -43.22 5.44
CA ASP A 51 24.28 -44.64 5.57
C ASP A 51 23.33 -45.03 4.43
N LEU A 52 23.87 -45.70 3.44
CA LEU A 52 23.18 -46.21 2.25
C LEU A 52 21.92 -47.03 2.59
N SER A 53 21.87 -47.66 3.76
CA SER A 53 20.71 -48.44 4.22
C SER A 53 19.53 -47.54 4.58
N MET A 54 19.76 -46.32 5.11
CA MET A 54 18.71 -45.34 5.41
C MET A 54 18.15 -44.72 4.13
N ILE A 55 19.01 -44.39 3.20
CA ILE A 55 18.61 -43.78 1.93
C ILE A 55 17.79 -44.76 1.10
N ALA A 56 18.20 -46.03 1.03
CA ALA A 56 17.42 -47.06 0.34
C ALA A 56 16.02 -47.26 0.98
N LYS A 57 15.88 -47.06 2.30
CA LYS A 57 14.57 -47.08 2.98
C LYS A 57 13.73 -45.87 2.67
N GLU A 58 14.33 -44.71 2.51
CA GLU A 58 13.63 -43.45 2.16
C GLU A 58 13.10 -43.48 0.71
N ILE A 59 13.90 -43.96 -0.24
CA ILE A 59 13.51 -44.17 -1.65
C ILE A 59 12.37 -45.18 -1.79
N ASN A 60 12.37 -46.26 -0.98
CA ASN A 60 11.29 -47.24 -0.97
C ASN A 60 10.00 -46.77 -0.28
N GLY A 61 10.00 -45.58 0.26
CA GLY A 61 8.88 -44.98 0.98
C GLY A 61 8.61 -45.59 2.35
N PRO A 62 7.74 -44.96 3.13
CA PRO A 62 7.46 -45.35 4.50
C PRO A 62 6.83 -46.77 4.56
N SER A 63 7.22 -47.55 5.54
CA SER A 63 6.77 -48.95 5.72
C SER A 63 5.25 -49.13 5.93
N TRP A 64 4.55 -48.07 6.22
CA TRP A 64 3.08 -48.01 6.40
C TRP A 64 2.33 -47.61 5.14
N ASN A 65 2.99 -47.29 4.03
CA ASN A 65 2.33 -47.00 2.78
C ASN A 65 1.93 -48.29 2.06
N ILE A 66 0.70 -48.31 1.53
CA ILE A 66 0.21 -49.49 0.79
C ILE A 66 1.06 -49.63 -0.48
N LYS A 67 1.96 -50.60 -0.47
CA LYS A 67 2.71 -50.98 -1.66
C LYS A 67 1.75 -51.67 -2.63
N LYS A 68 1.27 -50.93 -3.65
CA LYS A 68 0.72 -51.57 -4.84
C LYS A 68 1.87 -52.32 -5.51
N LYS A 69 1.97 -53.62 -5.26
CA LYS A 69 2.68 -54.51 -6.15
C LYS A 69 1.93 -54.48 -7.47
N ILE A 70 2.43 -53.74 -8.44
CA ILE A 70 2.04 -53.95 -9.83
C ILE A 70 2.78 -55.21 -10.24
N ASP A 71 2.08 -56.30 -10.32
CA ASP A 71 2.60 -57.56 -10.85
C ASP A 71 2.68 -57.34 -12.37
N ILE A 72 3.89 -57.15 -12.85
CA ILE A 72 4.15 -56.86 -14.28
C ILE A 72 3.69 -58.05 -15.12
N ASP A 73 3.83 -59.27 -14.60
CA ASP A 73 3.38 -60.51 -15.27
C ASP A 73 1.85 -60.57 -15.37
N GLU A 74 1.10 -59.99 -14.43
CA GLU A 74 -0.37 -59.91 -14.46
C GLU A 74 -0.85 -58.80 -15.43
N VAL A 75 -0.08 -57.71 -15.56
CA VAL A 75 -0.34 -56.66 -16.54
C VAL A 75 -0.02 -57.15 -17.95
N GLU A 76 1.09 -57.88 -18.16
CA GLU A 76 1.41 -58.47 -19.45
C GLU A 76 0.39 -59.55 -19.86
N LYS A 77 -0.07 -60.40 -18.94
CA LYS A 77 -1.15 -61.34 -19.19
C LYS A 77 -2.48 -60.70 -19.55
N ARG A 78 -2.83 -59.59 -18.89
CA ARG A 78 -4.04 -58.84 -19.22
C ARG A 78 -3.93 -58.19 -20.61
N ILE A 79 -2.76 -57.66 -20.96
CA ILE A 79 -2.50 -57.08 -22.29
C ILE A 79 -2.61 -58.19 -23.35
N GLU A 80 -2.03 -59.37 -23.12
CA GLU A 80 -2.14 -60.52 -24.02
C GLU A 80 -3.57 -61.07 -24.13
N GLU A 81 -4.35 -61.10 -23.02
CA GLU A 81 -5.75 -61.49 -23.03
C GLU A 81 -6.66 -60.48 -23.72
N ASP A 82 -6.42 -59.20 -23.56
CA ASP A 82 -7.12 -58.14 -24.25
C ASP A 82 -6.74 -58.07 -25.75
N GLU A 83 -5.49 -58.33 -26.10
CA GLU A 83 -5.06 -58.49 -27.50
C GLU A 83 -5.71 -59.72 -28.14
N LYS A 84 -5.89 -60.81 -27.42
CA LYS A 84 -6.63 -62.01 -27.91
C LYS A 84 -8.12 -61.78 -28.05
N LYS A 85 -8.74 -60.94 -27.21
CA LYS A 85 -10.16 -60.55 -27.33
C LYS A 85 -10.38 -59.60 -28.53
N LEU A 86 -9.49 -58.68 -28.74
CA LEU A 86 -9.51 -57.75 -29.88
C LEU A 86 -9.25 -58.44 -31.23
N SER A 87 -8.55 -59.55 -31.25
CA SER A 87 -8.30 -60.34 -32.44
C SER A 87 -9.47 -61.21 -32.91
N ASN A 88 -10.49 -61.44 -32.05
CA ASN A 88 -11.67 -62.26 -32.31
C ASN A 88 -12.91 -61.51 -32.73
N GLU A 89 -12.93 -60.16 -32.68
CA GLU A 89 -13.97 -59.34 -33.26
C GLU A 89 -13.48 -58.79 -34.58
N GLY A 90 -13.96 -59.35 -35.67
CA GLY A 90 -13.54 -59.10 -37.03
C GLY A 90 -13.62 -57.66 -37.47
N ASN A 91 -12.62 -57.21 -38.27
CA ASN A 91 -12.47 -56.00 -39.02
C ASN A 91 -12.05 -54.71 -38.25
N ILE A 92 -10.89 -54.77 -37.62
CA ILE A 92 -10.10 -53.54 -37.41
C ILE A 92 -8.81 -53.73 -38.22
N ALA A 93 -8.54 -52.80 -39.14
CA ALA A 93 -7.29 -52.78 -39.90
C ALA A 93 -6.09 -52.92 -38.91
N LYS A 94 -5.15 -53.82 -39.22
CA LYS A 94 -3.90 -54.00 -38.45
C LYS A 94 -3.18 -52.68 -38.33
N VAL A 95 -3.47 -51.92 -37.31
CA VAL A 95 -2.67 -50.74 -36.91
C VAL A 95 -1.36 -51.27 -36.40
N ASN A 96 -0.26 -50.96 -37.06
CA ASN A 96 1.07 -51.38 -36.69
C ASN A 96 1.40 -50.84 -35.30
N SER A 97 1.73 -51.66 -34.32
CA SER A 97 2.02 -51.25 -32.96
C SER A 97 3.11 -50.16 -32.87
N LYS A 98 4.03 -50.17 -33.83
CA LYS A 98 5.04 -49.11 -33.97
C LYS A 98 4.45 -47.73 -34.37
N ASP A 99 3.38 -47.72 -35.17
CA ASP A 99 2.73 -46.47 -35.60
C ASP A 99 1.90 -45.88 -34.47
N LEU A 100 1.27 -46.71 -33.65
CA LEU A 100 0.58 -46.25 -32.44
C LEU A 100 1.54 -45.64 -31.40
N VAL A 101 2.68 -46.30 -31.16
CA VAL A 101 3.71 -45.76 -30.27
C VAL A 101 4.28 -44.44 -30.80
N LYS A 102 4.57 -44.34 -32.10
CA LYS A 102 5.04 -43.13 -32.77
C LYS A 102 3.98 -41.98 -32.63
N SER A 103 2.71 -42.29 -32.85
CA SER A 103 1.61 -41.36 -32.72
C SER A 103 1.49 -40.79 -31.28
N ASN A 104 1.52 -41.68 -30.30
CA ASN A 104 1.46 -41.26 -28.88
C ASN A 104 2.66 -40.40 -28.48
N ILE A 105 3.89 -40.75 -28.93
CA ILE A 105 5.08 -39.95 -28.65
C ILE A 105 4.96 -38.57 -29.29
N ASN A 106 4.48 -38.47 -30.53
CA ASN A 106 4.27 -37.19 -31.21
C ASN A 106 3.22 -36.33 -30.52
N SER A 107 2.14 -36.91 -30.00
CA SER A 107 1.13 -36.22 -29.21
C SER A 107 1.73 -35.60 -27.93
N ILE A 108 2.48 -36.38 -27.17
CA ILE A 108 3.17 -35.92 -25.94
C ILE A 108 4.13 -34.79 -26.27
N ARG A 109 4.93 -34.92 -27.33
CA ARG A 109 5.89 -33.88 -27.78
C ARG A 109 5.21 -32.61 -28.24
N ALA A 110 4.11 -32.69 -28.97
CA ALA A 110 3.34 -31.56 -29.41
C ALA A 110 2.70 -30.81 -28.24
N VAL A 111 2.15 -31.52 -27.26
CA VAL A 111 1.62 -30.95 -26.04
C VAL A 111 2.72 -30.28 -25.20
N ALA A 112 3.92 -30.85 -25.16
CA ALA A 112 5.06 -30.25 -24.50
C ALA A 112 5.48 -28.91 -25.18
N LEU A 113 5.55 -28.87 -26.51
CA LEU A 113 5.79 -27.65 -27.27
C LEU A 113 4.72 -26.58 -27.02
N ILE A 114 3.44 -26.96 -27.04
CA ILE A 114 2.32 -26.03 -26.72
C ILE A 114 2.50 -25.44 -25.32
N ARG A 115 2.85 -26.29 -24.35
CA ARG A 115 3.09 -25.85 -22.96
C ARG A 115 4.27 -24.89 -22.86
N ALA A 116 5.35 -25.12 -23.58
CA ALA A 116 6.51 -24.24 -23.63
C ALA A 116 6.11 -22.82 -24.11
N TYR A 117 5.32 -22.74 -25.18
CA TYR A 117 4.83 -21.44 -25.68
C TYR A 117 3.89 -20.75 -24.69
N ARG A 118 2.99 -21.48 -24.02
CA ARG A 118 2.14 -20.92 -22.95
C ARG A 118 2.97 -20.33 -21.80
N GLN A 119 4.12 -20.91 -21.52
CA GLN A 119 5.00 -20.53 -20.43
C GLN A 119 6.00 -19.43 -20.83
N ARG A 120 6.57 -19.48 -22.04
CA ARG A 120 7.69 -18.63 -22.48
C ARG A 120 7.50 -17.92 -23.81
N GLY A 121 6.40 -18.10 -24.49
CA GLY A 121 6.14 -17.46 -25.77
C GLY A 121 6.22 -15.94 -25.72
N HIS A 122 5.91 -15.34 -24.56
CA HIS A 122 6.03 -13.90 -24.31
C HIS A 122 7.45 -13.35 -24.54
N LEU A 123 8.49 -14.18 -24.38
CA LEU A 123 9.89 -13.79 -24.60
C LEU A 123 10.22 -13.59 -26.11
N LEU A 124 9.42 -14.18 -27.00
CA LEU A 124 9.51 -14.01 -28.46
C LEU A 124 8.45 -13.04 -29.01
N ALA A 125 7.60 -12.48 -28.15
CA ALA A 125 6.55 -11.56 -28.56
C ALA A 125 7.14 -10.23 -29.08
N LYS A 126 6.48 -9.63 -30.07
CA LYS A 126 6.90 -8.38 -30.70
C LYS A 126 6.48 -7.17 -29.87
N LEU A 127 7.12 -7.04 -28.71
CA LEU A 127 6.71 -6.09 -27.68
C LEU A 127 7.33 -4.70 -27.83
N ASP A 128 8.58 -4.61 -28.34
CA ASP A 128 9.31 -3.34 -28.38
C ASP A 128 9.01 -2.56 -29.66
N PRO A 129 8.38 -1.38 -29.59
CA PRO A 129 8.17 -0.51 -30.72
C PRO A 129 9.44 -0.13 -31.48
N LEU A 130 10.54 -0.02 -30.76
CA LEU A 130 11.85 0.37 -31.33
C LEU A 130 12.64 -0.81 -31.87
N GLY A 131 12.25 -2.05 -31.54
CA GLY A 131 12.99 -3.26 -31.91
C GLY A 131 14.42 -3.25 -31.40
N MET A 132 14.63 -2.82 -30.15
CA MET A 132 15.93 -2.77 -29.46
C MET A 132 16.06 -3.81 -28.34
N MET A 133 14.96 -4.46 -27.98
CA MET A 133 15.00 -5.57 -27.04
C MET A 133 15.71 -6.76 -27.70
N GLU A 134 16.72 -7.27 -27.00
CA GLU A 134 17.42 -8.47 -27.42
C GLU A 134 16.51 -9.68 -27.12
N THR A 135 16.36 -10.56 -28.12
CA THR A 135 15.65 -11.83 -27.99
C THR A 135 16.67 -12.95 -28.01
N GLU A 136 16.68 -13.76 -26.96
CA GLU A 136 17.51 -14.95 -26.93
C GLU A 136 16.90 -16.10 -27.72
N TYR A 137 17.75 -16.95 -28.32
CA TYR A 137 17.27 -18.17 -28.94
C TYR A 137 16.88 -19.17 -27.85
N LEU A 138 15.63 -19.60 -27.84
CA LEU A 138 15.08 -20.54 -26.86
C LEU A 138 14.80 -21.88 -27.52
N ASP A 139 15.68 -22.85 -27.34
CA ASP A 139 15.58 -24.20 -27.89
C ASP A 139 14.20 -24.81 -27.70
N GLU A 140 13.62 -24.69 -26.52
CA GLU A 140 12.32 -25.27 -26.15
C GLU A 140 11.11 -24.67 -26.89
N LEU A 141 11.27 -23.59 -27.64
CA LEU A 141 10.23 -23.01 -28.48
C LEU A 141 10.37 -23.47 -29.95
N HIS A 142 11.31 -24.37 -30.22
CA HIS A 142 11.52 -24.95 -31.53
C HIS A 142 11.14 -26.43 -31.59
N PRO A 143 10.36 -26.86 -32.59
CA PRO A 143 9.92 -28.27 -32.72
C PRO A 143 11.07 -29.28 -32.75
N GLU A 144 12.21 -28.89 -33.26
CA GLU A 144 13.40 -29.70 -33.36
C GLU A 144 13.91 -30.18 -32.00
N HIS A 145 13.74 -29.32 -30.95
CA HIS A 145 14.04 -29.71 -29.57
C HIS A 145 13.25 -30.92 -29.09
N TYR A 146 12.03 -31.07 -29.58
CA TYR A 146 11.15 -32.21 -29.28
C TYR A 146 11.31 -33.35 -30.27
N GLY A 147 12.29 -33.28 -31.19
CA GLY A 147 12.59 -34.32 -32.17
C GLY A 147 11.67 -34.34 -33.38
N PHE A 148 10.92 -33.25 -33.66
CA PHE A 148 10.24 -33.09 -34.92
C PHE A 148 11.21 -32.64 -36.00
N LYS A 149 11.12 -33.25 -37.19
CA LYS A 149 11.87 -32.84 -38.37
C LYS A 149 10.98 -32.10 -39.32
N LYS A 150 11.51 -31.16 -40.06
CA LYS A 150 10.73 -30.34 -41.04
C LYS A 150 9.89 -31.16 -42.04
N GLU A 151 10.38 -32.34 -42.38
CA GLU A 151 9.70 -33.27 -43.26
C GLU A 151 8.37 -33.80 -42.69
N ASN A 152 8.21 -33.79 -41.34
CA ASN A 152 7.02 -34.28 -40.62
C ASN A 152 6.07 -33.17 -40.17
N TYR A 153 6.30 -31.92 -40.56
CA TYR A 153 5.52 -30.79 -40.06
C TYR A 153 4.06 -30.78 -40.54
N ASP A 154 3.74 -31.44 -41.61
CA ASP A 154 2.39 -31.57 -42.16
C ASP A 154 1.64 -32.81 -41.66
N GLU A 155 2.32 -33.73 -40.91
CA GLU A 155 1.69 -34.92 -40.33
C GLU A 155 0.65 -34.51 -39.26
N LYS A 156 -0.56 -35.09 -39.31
CA LYS A 156 -1.60 -34.86 -38.32
C LYS A 156 -1.29 -35.55 -37.00
N ILE A 157 -1.35 -34.81 -35.91
CA ILE A 157 -1.07 -35.25 -34.54
C ILE A 157 -2.36 -35.10 -33.74
N TYR A 158 -2.69 -36.08 -32.93
CA TYR A 158 -3.81 -36.04 -32.01
C TYR A 158 -3.47 -35.18 -30.79
N LEU A 159 -4.36 -34.25 -30.41
CA LEU A 159 -4.13 -33.24 -29.36
C LEU A 159 -5.17 -33.28 -28.24
N ASP A 160 -6.21 -34.09 -28.32
CA ASP A 160 -7.27 -34.18 -27.32
C ASP A 160 -7.90 -32.80 -26.95
N GLY A 161 -8.06 -31.93 -27.91
CA GLY A 161 -8.65 -30.60 -27.68
C GLY A 161 -7.77 -29.57 -27.02
N VAL A 162 -6.46 -29.83 -26.82
CA VAL A 162 -5.53 -28.94 -26.05
C VAL A 162 -5.47 -27.52 -26.62
N ILE A 163 -5.69 -27.31 -27.91
CA ILE A 163 -5.81 -25.99 -28.56
C ILE A 163 -7.17 -25.83 -29.26
N ASN A 164 -8.24 -26.37 -28.66
CA ASN A 164 -9.58 -26.45 -29.23
C ASN A 164 -9.64 -27.23 -30.60
N LYS A 165 -8.65 -28.08 -30.85
CA LYS A 165 -8.57 -28.95 -32.03
C LYS A 165 -8.26 -30.35 -31.59
N GLU A 166 -8.97 -31.35 -32.16
CA GLU A 166 -8.73 -32.77 -31.89
C GLU A 166 -7.45 -33.25 -32.57
N HIS A 167 -7.21 -32.81 -33.80
CA HIS A 167 -6.02 -33.07 -34.58
C HIS A 167 -5.43 -31.82 -35.19
N SER A 168 -4.10 -31.71 -35.23
CA SER A 168 -3.41 -30.59 -35.88
C SER A 168 -2.01 -30.99 -36.30
N SER A 169 -1.47 -30.37 -37.34
CA SER A 169 -0.09 -30.54 -37.75
C SER A 169 0.84 -29.59 -36.98
N ILE A 170 2.15 -29.91 -36.89
CA ILE A 170 3.14 -29.03 -36.27
C ILE A 170 3.11 -27.63 -36.90
N LYS A 171 2.93 -27.54 -38.20
CA LYS A 171 2.82 -26.28 -38.91
C LYS A 171 1.61 -25.46 -38.46
N GLU A 172 0.44 -26.08 -38.34
CA GLU A 172 -0.76 -25.42 -37.80
C GLU A 172 -0.62 -25.03 -36.33
N ILE A 173 0.01 -25.91 -35.50
CA ILE A 173 0.31 -25.62 -34.12
C ILE A 173 1.21 -24.39 -33.99
N LEU A 174 2.33 -24.37 -34.73
CA LEU A 174 3.24 -23.23 -34.72
C LEU A 174 2.58 -21.93 -35.20
N ASN A 175 1.76 -21.99 -36.24
CA ASN A 175 1.04 -20.81 -36.69
C ASN A 175 0.10 -20.26 -35.62
N PHE A 176 -0.66 -21.15 -34.95
CA PHE A 176 -1.51 -20.79 -33.83
C PHE A 176 -0.70 -20.21 -32.65
N LEU A 177 0.38 -20.88 -32.22
CA LEU A 177 1.20 -20.49 -31.10
C LEU A 177 1.90 -19.15 -31.34
N ASN A 178 2.51 -18.96 -32.51
CA ASN A 178 3.18 -17.70 -32.86
C ASN A 178 2.18 -16.55 -32.92
N LYS A 179 1.00 -16.76 -33.49
CA LYS A 179 -0.04 -15.75 -33.59
C LYS A 179 -0.56 -15.33 -32.20
N THR A 180 -0.77 -16.33 -31.33
CA THR A 180 -1.35 -16.12 -30.00
C THR A 180 -0.33 -15.57 -29.01
N TYR A 181 0.87 -16.15 -28.96
CA TYR A 181 1.84 -15.90 -27.88
C TYR A 181 3.04 -15.05 -28.29
N CYS A 182 3.32 -14.92 -29.58
CA CYS A 182 4.48 -14.17 -30.09
C CYS A 182 4.06 -12.96 -30.95
N GLY A 183 2.80 -12.54 -30.84
CA GLY A 183 2.23 -11.35 -31.48
C GLY A 183 2.59 -10.05 -30.74
N PRO A 184 1.76 -9.01 -30.85
CA PRO A 184 1.96 -7.73 -30.15
C PRO A 184 1.62 -7.80 -28.65
N ILE A 185 1.13 -8.94 -28.16
CA ILE A 185 0.85 -9.19 -26.73
C ILE A 185 1.61 -10.43 -26.26
N GLY A 186 2.35 -10.28 -25.17
CA GLY A 186 2.96 -11.37 -24.43
C GLY A 186 2.17 -11.66 -23.13
N TYR A 187 1.94 -12.91 -22.83
CA TYR A 187 1.10 -13.31 -21.69
C TYR A 187 1.91 -14.12 -20.69
N GLU A 188 1.90 -13.67 -19.41
CA GLU A 188 2.43 -14.42 -18.31
C GLU A 188 1.31 -14.80 -17.32
N TYR A 189 0.90 -16.04 -17.31
CA TYR A 189 -0.19 -16.55 -16.45
C TYR A 189 0.06 -17.98 -15.94
N MET A 190 1.07 -18.66 -16.46
CA MET A 190 1.34 -20.05 -16.09
C MET A 190 1.88 -20.21 -14.65
N HIS A 191 2.37 -19.12 -14.04
CA HIS A 191 2.78 -19.07 -12.64
C HIS A 191 1.61 -19.03 -11.65
N ILE A 192 0.40 -18.75 -12.12
CA ILE A 192 -0.80 -18.66 -11.28
C ILE A 192 -1.12 -20.06 -10.69
N SER A 193 -1.18 -20.15 -9.36
CA SER A 193 -1.44 -21.41 -8.67
C SER A 193 -2.88 -21.89 -8.81
N ASN A 194 -3.85 -20.95 -8.87
CA ASN A 194 -5.28 -21.27 -8.99
C ASN A 194 -5.62 -21.81 -10.40
N PRO A 195 -6.05 -23.09 -10.51
CA PRO A 195 -6.34 -23.69 -11.82
C PRO A 195 -7.53 -23.06 -12.53
N THR A 196 -8.51 -22.53 -11.81
CA THR A 196 -9.70 -21.89 -12.39
C THR A 196 -9.33 -20.56 -13.04
N GLU A 197 -8.53 -19.74 -12.38
CA GLU A 197 -8.02 -18.48 -12.92
C GLU A 197 -7.14 -18.73 -14.16
N ARG A 198 -6.20 -19.69 -14.05
CA ARG A 198 -5.30 -20.08 -15.15
C ARG A 198 -6.07 -20.62 -16.35
N LYS A 199 -7.09 -21.45 -16.12
CA LYS A 199 -7.94 -21.99 -17.19
C LYS A 199 -8.70 -20.87 -17.89
N TRP A 200 -9.32 -19.96 -17.12
CA TRP A 200 -10.07 -18.83 -17.69
C TRP A 200 -9.19 -17.94 -18.57
N LEU A 201 -7.98 -17.60 -18.08
CA LEU A 201 -7.02 -16.82 -18.87
C LEU A 201 -6.63 -17.53 -20.15
N ARG A 202 -6.27 -18.81 -20.06
CA ARG A 202 -5.95 -19.63 -21.25
C ARG A 202 -7.11 -19.60 -22.25
N ASP A 203 -8.31 -19.93 -21.81
CA ASP A 203 -9.48 -20.00 -22.66
C ASP A 203 -9.78 -18.63 -23.29
N ARG A 204 -9.52 -17.53 -22.56
CA ARG A 204 -9.70 -16.15 -23.03
C ARG A 204 -8.62 -15.69 -24.01
N ILE A 205 -7.38 -16.12 -23.84
CA ILE A 205 -6.24 -15.84 -24.70
C ILE A 205 -6.30 -16.66 -26.00
N GLU A 206 -6.67 -17.93 -25.90
CA GLU A 206 -6.72 -18.89 -27.02
C GLU A 206 -8.06 -18.89 -27.76
N GLN A 207 -8.94 -17.90 -27.50
CA GLN A 207 -10.18 -17.75 -28.29
C GLN A 207 -9.89 -17.43 -29.76
N ASP A 208 -10.85 -17.78 -30.64
CA ASP A 208 -10.73 -17.65 -32.07
C ASP A 208 -10.29 -16.25 -32.57
N GLU A 209 -9.73 -16.23 -33.78
CA GLU A 209 -9.16 -15.10 -34.46
C GLU A 209 -10.03 -13.84 -34.55
N ASN A 210 -11.35 -13.99 -34.39
CA ASN A 210 -12.34 -12.90 -34.40
C ASN A 210 -12.39 -12.07 -33.11
N SER A 211 -11.72 -12.49 -32.05
CA SER A 211 -11.76 -11.80 -30.74
C SER A 211 -11.06 -10.42 -30.73
N LEU A 212 -10.17 -10.17 -31.70
CA LEU A 212 -9.45 -8.90 -31.90
C LEU A 212 -10.10 -7.98 -32.95
N GLN A 213 -11.28 -8.35 -33.47
CA GLN A 213 -11.93 -7.50 -34.45
C GLN A 213 -12.72 -6.36 -33.79
N PHE A 214 -12.27 -5.16 -34.04
CA PHE A 214 -13.00 -3.95 -33.65
C PHE A 214 -13.93 -3.51 -34.79
N THR A 215 -15.11 -3.02 -34.43
CA THR A 215 -16.00 -2.35 -35.39
C THR A 215 -15.35 -1.08 -35.96
N LYS A 216 -15.79 -0.59 -37.12
CA LYS A 216 -15.34 0.69 -37.65
C LYS A 216 -15.39 1.80 -36.60
N ASN A 217 -16.52 1.97 -35.93
CA ASN A 217 -16.69 2.98 -34.86
C ASN A 217 -15.71 2.77 -33.70
N GLY A 218 -15.41 1.52 -33.34
CA GLY A 218 -14.42 1.19 -32.30
C GLY A 218 -13.01 1.62 -32.70
N LYS A 219 -12.61 1.35 -33.93
CA LYS A 219 -11.31 1.77 -34.50
C LYS A 219 -11.20 3.30 -34.57
N GLU A 220 -12.24 3.99 -35.02
CA GLU A 220 -12.31 5.46 -35.05
C GLU A 220 -12.21 6.05 -33.62
N ALA A 221 -12.91 5.47 -32.66
CA ALA A 221 -12.85 5.91 -31.26
C ALA A 221 -11.42 5.78 -30.67
N ILE A 222 -10.73 4.68 -30.95
CA ILE A 222 -9.32 4.49 -30.55
C ILE A 222 -8.45 5.57 -31.23
N LEU A 223 -8.59 5.78 -32.51
CA LEU A 223 -7.84 6.80 -33.25
C LEU A 223 -8.07 8.20 -32.70
N MET A 224 -9.32 8.56 -32.43
CA MET A 224 -9.65 9.86 -31.83
C MET A 224 -8.97 10.08 -30.49
N LYS A 225 -8.90 9.05 -29.63
CA LYS A 225 -8.19 9.14 -28.34
C LYS A 225 -6.69 9.32 -28.51
N LEU A 226 -6.09 8.67 -29.50
CA LEU A 226 -4.68 8.87 -29.85
C LEU A 226 -4.44 10.30 -30.36
N ILE A 227 -5.30 10.81 -31.27
CA ILE A 227 -5.22 12.17 -31.80
C ILE A 227 -5.35 13.20 -30.65
N GLN A 228 -6.27 12.97 -29.70
CA GLN A 228 -6.42 13.83 -28.52
C GLN A 228 -5.16 13.81 -27.65
N ALA A 229 -4.60 12.64 -27.41
CA ALA A 229 -3.40 12.49 -26.61
C ALA A 229 -2.19 13.19 -27.23
N GLU A 230 -1.86 12.85 -28.46
CA GLU A 230 -0.71 13.42 -29.16
C GLU A 230 -0.91 14.92 -29.49
N GLY A 231 -2.10 15.29 -29.98
CA GLY A 231 -2.41 16.66 -30.35
C GLY A 231 -2.32 17.63 -29.16
N PHE A 232 -2.74 17.19 -27.98
CA PHE A 232 -2.64 17.96 -26.73
C PHE A 232 -1.17 18.18 -26.34
N GLU A 233 -0.33 17.13 -26.34
CA GLU A 233 1.09 17.26 -26.02
C GLU A 233 1.83 18.16 -27.02
N LYS A 234 1.59 17.98 -28.32
CA LYS A 234 2.16 18.84 -29.38
C LYS A 234 1.72 20.31 -29.22
N PHE A 235 0.49 20.55 -28.83
CA PHE A 235 -0.03 21.88 -28.57
C PHE A 235 0.68 22.55 -27.39
N LEU A 236 0.81 21.82 -26.28
CA LEU A 236 1.53 22.30 -25.09
C LEU A 236 3.01 22.56 -25.40
N HIS A 237 3.64 21.66 -26.17
CA HIS A 237 5.03 21.81 -26.57
C HIS A 237 5.27 23.12 -27.36
N LYS A 238 4.35 23.45 -28.25
CA LYS A 238 4.42 24.67 -29.06
C LYS A 238 4.13 25.95 -28.26
N LYS A 239 3.16 25.92 -27.34
CA LYS A 239 2.70 27.11 -26.61
C LYS A 239 3.50 27.40 -25.35
N TYR A 240 4.07 26.41 -24.71
CA TYR A 240 4.75 26.49 -23.41
C TYR A 240 6.14 25.87 -23.48
N VAL A 241 6.99 26.45 -24.32
CA VAL A 241 8.36 25.98 -24.54
C VAL A 241 9.14 25.97 -23.25
N GLY A 242 9.83 24.88 -22.92
CA GLY A 242 10.67 24.73 -21.73
C GLY A 242 9.94 24.58 -20.40
N THR A 243 8.61 24.74 -20.36
CA THR A 243 7.84 24.55 -19.15
C THR A 243 7.68 23.05 -18.83
N LYS A 244 8.07 22.64 -17.63
CA LYS A 244 7.94 21.25 -17.18
C LYS A 244 6.48 20.80 -17.19
N ARG A 245 6.19 19.70 -17.90
CA ARG A 245 4.87 19.08 -17.99
C ARG A 245 4.91 17.55 -17.95
N PHE A 246 6.08 16.93 -18.17
CA PHE A 246 6.29 15.47 -18.22
C PHE A 246 5.34 14.77 -19.21
N GLY A 247 5.47 15.11 -20.49
CA GLY A 247 4.58 14.65 -21.55
C GLY A 247 4.50 13.12 -21.71
N LEU A 248 3.39 12.68 -22.28
CA LEU A 248 3.11 11.27 -22.54
C LEU A 248 3.70 10.78 -23.87
N ASP A 249 4.27 11.67 -24.68
CA ASP A 249 4.72 11.41 -26.04
C ASP A 249 5.50 10.10 -26.18
N GLY A 250 5.01 9.20 -27.03
CA GLY A 250 5.49 7.83 -27.24
C GLY A 250 4.75 6.76 -26.42
N GLY A 251 3.86 7.16 -25.50
CA GLY A 251 3.01 6.28 -24.68
C GLY A 251 1.52 6.58 -24.80
N GLU A 252 1.10 7.17 -25.91
CA GLU A 252 -0.29 7.63 -26.14
C GLU A 252 -1.32 6.50 -26.02
N GLY A 253 -0.91 5.24 -26.19
CA GLY A 253 -1.74 4.05 -25.95
C GLY A 253 -2.37 3.97 -24.56
N LEU A 254 -1.79 4.67 -23.56
CA LEU A 254 -2.36 4.77 -22.21
C LEU A 254 -3.78 5.36 -22.21
N ILE A 255 -4.07 6.33 -23.07
CA ILE A 255 -5.37 7.01 -23.05
C ILE A 255 -6.50 6.09 -23.51
N PRO A 256 -6.43 5.41 -24.68
CA PRO A 256 -7.44 4.41 -25.03
C PRO A 256 -7.48 3.21 -24.07
N ALA A 257 -6.36 2.84 -23.43
CA ALA A 257 -6.34 1.81 -22.38
C ALA A 257 -7.24 2.17 -21.19
N LEU A 258 -7.07 3.38 -20.65
CA LEU A 258 -7.90 3.87 -19.52
C LEU A 258 -9.37 4.01 -19.92
N GLU A 259 -9.67 4.52 -21.10
CA GLU A 259 -11.04 4.62 -21.61
C GLU A 259 -11.71 3.23 -21.70
N GLN A 260 -10.96 2.22 -22.13
CA GLN A 260 -11.47 0.84 -22.21
C GLN A 260 -11.79 0.27 -20.83
N ILE A 261 -10.92 0.48 -19.83
CA ILE A 261 -11.14 0.03 -18.46
C ILE A 261 -12.39 0.68 -17.88
N ILE A 262 -12.51 2.01 -18.03
CA ILE A 262 -13.66 2.77 -17.51
C ILE A 262 -14.95 2.34 -18.21
N LYS A 263 -14.92 2.11 -19.52
CA LYS A 263 -16.07 1.63 -20.31
C LYS A 263 -16.57 0.27 -19.82
N ILE A 264 -15.65 -0.72 -19.68
CA ILE A 264 -16.03 -2.06 -19.19
C ILE A 264 -16.55 -1.98 -17.77
N GLY A 265 -15.86 -1.21 -16.92
CA GLY A 265 -16.33 -0.95 -15.55
C GLY A 265 -17.73 -0.36 -15.53
N GLY A 266 -18.01 0.65 -16.37
CA GLY A 266 -19.33 1.25 -16.50
C GLY A 266 -20.41 0.25 -16.94
N GLN A 267 -20.11 -0.59 -17.90
CA GLN A 267 -21.01 -1.66 -18.36
C GLN A 267 -21.22 -2.75 -17.31
N ALA A 268 -20.26 -2.95 -16.39
CA ALA A 268 -20.34 -3.88 -15.26
C ALA A 268 -20.84 -3.22 -13.97
N GLU A 269 -21.56 -2.10 -14.06
CA GLU A 269 -22.16 -1.36 -12.93
C GLU A 269 -21.19 -0.81 -11.89
N VAL A 270 -19.91 -0.65 -12.23
CA VAL A 270 -18.95 0.07 -11.39
C VAL A 270 -19.45 1.49 -11.16
N LYS A 271 -19.36 1.98 -9.93
CA LYS A 271 -19.81 3.32 -9.52
C LYS A 271 -18.66 4.31 -9.43
N GLU A 272 -17.49 3.85 -9.02
CA GLU A 272 -16.32 4.71 -8.90
C GLU A 272 -15.04 4.04 -9.43
N VAL A 273 -14.19 4.83 -10.07
CA VAL A 273 -12.82 4.47 -10.46
C VAL A 273 -11.85 5.44 -9.79
N LYS A 274 -10.94 4.90 -9.01
CA LYS A 274 -9.89 5.67 -8.32
C LYS A 274 -8.55 5.46 -9.03
N ILE A 275 -7.94 6.55 -9.49
CA ILE A 275 -6.68 6.50 -10.23
C ILE A 275 -5.56 7.09 -9.38
N GLY A 276 -4.44 6.37 -9.30
CA GLY A 276 -3.15 6.86 -8.83
C GLY A 276 -2.12 6.83 -9.95
N MET A 277 -1.32 7.86 -10.08
CA MET A 277 -0.26 7.89 -11.09
C MET A 277 0.84 8.88 -10.76
N SER A 278 2.02 8.65 -11.34
CA SER A 278 3.13 9.60 -11.32
C SER A 278 2.84 10.83 -12.21
N HIS A 279 3.83 11.70 -12.35
CA HIS A 279 3.75 12.94 -13.15
C HIS A 279 3.64 12.71 -14.67
N ARG A 280 4.23 11.60 -15.22
CA ARG A 280 4.28 11.38 -16.67
C ARG A 280 2.90 11.11 -17.26
N GLY A 281 2.51 11.91 -18.22
CA GLY A 281 1.21 11.84 -18.87
C GLY A 281 0.04 12.32 -18.01
N ARG A 282 0.29 12.86 -16.81
CA ARG A 282 -0.76 13.25 -15.88
C ARG A 282 -1.68 14.33 -16.45
N LEU A 283 -1.11 15.35 -17.10
CA LEU A 283 -1.90 16.41 -17.73
C LEU A 283 -2.79 15.85 -18.86
N ASN A 284 -2.30 14.87 -19.59
CA ASN A 284 -3.04 14.17 -20.64
C ASN A 284 -4.22 13.36 -20.05
N VAL A 285 -3.98 12.62 -18.97
CA VAL A 285 -5.04 11.89 -18.23
C VAL A 285 -6.07 12.87 -17.66
N LEU A 286 -5.65 13.98 -17.08
CA LEU A 286 -6.56 15.03 -16.59
C LEU A 286 -7.46 15.58 -17.70
N ALA A 287 -6.89 15.87 -18.88
CA ALA A 287 -7.62 16.43 -20.00
C ALA A 287 -8.52 15.38 -20.70
N ASN A 288 -7.95 14.25 -21.11
CA ASN A 288 -8.57 13.34 -22.06
C ASN A 288 -9.32 12.15 -21.43
N VAL A 289 -9.06 11.87 -20.14
CA VAL A 289 -9.77 10.83 -19.37
C VAL A 289 -10.73 11.44 -18.36
N LEU A 290 -10.24 12.37 -17.52
CA LEU A 290 -11.04 13.05 -16.50
C LEU A 290 -11.82 14.26 -17.03
N GLN A 291 -11.66 14.59 -18.30
CA GLN A 291 -12.37 15.70 -18.95
C GLN A 291 -12.18 17.06 -18.24
N LYS A 292 -11.04 17.27 -17.58
CA LYS A 292 -10.67 18.59 -17.06
C LYS A 292 -10.58 19.57 -18.21
N SER A 293 -11.31 20.68 -18.12
CA SER A 293 -11.38 21.67 -19.20
C SER A 293 -9.99 22.13 -19.66
N TYR A 294 -9.75 22.12 -20.97
CA TYR A 294 -8.51 22.66 -21.55
C TYR A 294 -8.30 24.12 -21.18
N LYS A 295 -9.36 24.94 -21.10
CA LYS A 295 -9.31 26.34 -20.62
C LYS A 295 -8.69 26.42 -19.22
N ARG A 296 -9.11 25.54 -18.31
CA ARG A 296 -8.57 25.48 -16.94
C ARG A 296 -7.09 25.12 -16.95
N ILE A 297 -6.71 24.10 -17.73
CA ILE A 297 -5.31 23.69 -17.83
C ILE A 297 -4.45 24.82 -18.40
N PHE A 298 -4.89 25.50 -19.45
CA PHE A 298 -4.15 26.64 -20.05
C PHE A 298 -4.06 27.85 -19.10
N ASN A 299 -5.10 28.11 -18.32
CA ASN A 299 -5.08 29.15 -17.28
C ASN A 299 -4.07 28.79 -16.17
N GLU A 300 -4.01 27.53 -15.73
CA GLU A 300 -3.02 27.05 -14.78
C GLU A 300 -1.57 27.17 -15.31
N PHE A 301 -1.36 27.09 -16.63
CA PHE A 301 -0.05 27.36 -17.25
C PHE A 301 0.28 28.87 -17.29
N ALA A 302 -0.69 29.75 -17.40
CA ALA A 302 -0.48 31.19 -17.39
C ALA A 302 -0.09 31.75 -15.98
N GLY A 303 -0.24 30.92 -14.95
CA GLY A 303 0.10 31.32 -13.57
C GLY A 303 -1.00 32.12 -12.87
N ASP A 304 -2.13 32.35 -13.52
CA ASP A 304 -3.32 33.02 -12.96
C ASP A 304 -4.13 32.09 -12.04
N ILE A 305 -3.43 31.34 -11.18
CA ILE A 305 -4.10 30.62 -10.11
C ILE A 305 -4.51 31.67 -9.08
N GLN A 306 -5.62 32.33 -9.32
CA GLN A 306 -6.34 33.03 -8.26
C GLN A 306 -6.87 31.96 -7.31
N THR A 307 -6.05 31.60 -6.33
CA THR A 307 -6.55 31.00 -5.11
C THR A 307 -7.42 32.08 -4.47
N SER A 308 -8.72 31.99 -4.70
CA SER A 308 -9.69 32.89 -4.11
C SER A 308 -9.55 32.84 -2.59
N GLY A 309 -8.77 33.75 -2.01
CA GLY A 309 -8.86 34.17 -0.62
C GLY A 309 -8.60 33.17 0.49
N GLU A 310 -8.34 31.90 0.23
CA GLU A 310 -8.04 30.91 1.26
C GLU A 310 -6.62 30.37 1.09
N GLU A 311 -5.90 30.35 2.19
CA GLU A 311 -4.45 30.22 2.35
C GLU A 311 -3.82 28.86 2.03
N GLY A 312 -4.07 28.28 0.85
CA GLY A 312 -3.31 27.14 0.36
C GLY A 312 -1.94 27.58 -0.22
N ALA A 313 -0.88 26.78 -0.01
CA ALA A 313 0.39 27.01 -0.69
C ALA A 313 0.32 26.60 -2.17
N GLY A 314 -0.64 25.73 -2.53
CA GLY A 314 -0.75 25.13 -3.86
C GLY A 314 0.34 24.12 -4.16
N ASP A 315 0.25 23.50 -5.34
CA ASP A 315 1.27 22.59 -5.86
C ASP A 315 1.40 22.75 -7.38
N VAL A 316 2.45 22.16 -7.95
CA VAL A 316 2.66 22.18 -9.38
C VAL A 316 1.56 21.42 -10.12
N LYS A 317 1.21 21.87 -11.32
CA LYS A 317 0.06 21.37 -12.08
C LYS A 317 0.07 19.85 -12.36
N TYR A 318 1.26 19.26 -12.47
CA TYR A 318 1.43 17.82 -12.69
C TYR A 318 1.42 16.97 -11.41
N HIS A 319 1.04 17.54 -10.26
CA HIS A 319 0.74 16.84 -9.01
C HIS A 319 -0.75 16.87 -8.66
N LEU A 320 -1.51 17.80 -9.26
CA LEU A 320 -2.91 18.01 -8.93
C LEU A 320 -3.80 16.87 -9.42
N GLY A 321 -4.82 16.56 -8.63
CA GLY A 321 -5.89 15.65 -8.96
C GLY A 321 -7.09 16.35 -9.61
N ALA A 322 -8.05 15.56 -10.02
CA ALA A 322 -9.37 16.00 -10.47
C ALA A 322 -10.36 14.84 -10.41
N SER A 323 -11.64 15.14 -10.55
CA SER A 323 -12.68 14.12 -10.71
C SER A 323 -13.73 14.57 -11.72
N SER A 324 -14.42 13.58 -12.32
CA SER A 324 -15.55 13.82 -13.22
C SER A 324 -16.49 12.61 -13.21
N ASN A 325 -17.74 12.85 -13.60
CA ASN A 325 -18.69 11.77 -13.83
C ASN A 325 -18.71 11.40 -15.32
N ARG A 326 -18.75 10.11 -15.61
CA ARG A 326 -18.75 9.53 -16.94
C ARG A 326 -19.99 8.64 -17.09
N GLU A 327 -20.72 8.79 -18.17
CA GLU A 327 -21.95 8.02 -18.43
C GLU A 327 -21.68 6.87 -19.39
N PHE A 328 -22.12 5.67 -19.01
CA PHE A 328 -22.03 4.45 -19.83
C PHE A 328 -23.32 3.64 -19.74
N ASP A 329 -24.05 3.54 -20.82
CA ASP A 329 -25.27 2.72 -20.95
C ASP A 329 -26.26 2.92 -19.78
N GLY A 330 -26.42 4.19 -19.32
CA GLY A 330 -27.29 4.56 -18.19
C GLY A 330 -26.67 4.40 -16.80
N ASN A 331 -25.41 3.98 -16.71
CA ASN A 331 -24.67 3.95 -15.45
C ASN A 331 -23.69 5.13 -15.38
N SER A 332 -23.75 5.91 -14.29
CA SER A 332 -22.82 7.00 -14.02
C SER A 332 -21.63 6.48 -13.19
N VAL A 333 -20.44 6.67 -13.73
CA VAL A 333 -19.18 6.28 -13.10
C VAL A 333 -18.42 7.54 -12.67
N HIS A 334 -18.18 7.67 -11.38
CA HIS A 334 -17.33 8.74 -10.86
C HIS A 334 -15.85 8.36 -11.00
N VAL A 335 -15.12 9.07 -11.85
CA VAL A 335 -13.69 8.84 -12.08
C VAL A 335 -12.89 9.93 -11.37
N SER A 336 -11.90 9.55 -10.57
CA SER A 336 -11.07 10.50 -9.84
C SER A 336 -9.61 10.13 -9.83
N LEU A 337 -8.75 11.13 -9.98
CA LEU A 337 -7.30 11.05 -9.90
C LEU A 337 -6.83 11.70 -8.59
N THR A 338 -6.09 10.96 -7.79
CA THR A 338 -5.57 11.41 -6.51
C THR A 338 -4.42 12.39 -6.68
N ASP A 339 -4.37 13.46 -5.88
CA ASP A 339 -3.21 14.34 -5.78
C ASP A 339 -2.01 13.55 -5.23
N ASN A 340 -0.79 13.83 -5.72
CA ASN A 340 0.41 13.19 -5.20
C ASN A 340 1.68 14.03 -5.39
N PRO A 341 2.73 13.80 -4.57
CA PRO A 341 4.03 14.45 -4.75
C PRO A 341 4.85 13.79 -5.87
N SER A 342 6.04 14.30 -6.12
CA SER A 342 7.02 13.69 -7.04
C SER A 342 7.65 12.37 -6.52
N HIS A 343 7.34 11.95 -5.29
CA HIS A 343 7.82 10.70 -4.70
C HIS A 343 7.08 9.53 -5.34
N LEU A 344 7.76 8.89 -6.29
CA LEU A 344 7.17 7.84 -7.11
C LEU A 344 6.64 6.67 -6.23
N GLU A 345 5.49 6.16 -6.59
CA GLU A 345 4.78 5.03 -5.98
C GLU A 345 4.22 5.29 -4.55
N ALA A 346 4.58 6.39 -3.89
CA ALA A 346 4.09 6.71 -2.55
C ALA A 346 2.56 6.93 -2.49
N VAL A 347 1.94 7.26 -3.62
CA VAL A 347 0.49 7.41 -3.75
C VAL A 347 -0.26 6.08 -3.81
N ASN A 348 0.40 4.97 -4.11
CA ASN A 348 -0.26 3.68 -4.32
C ASN A 348 -1.11 3.26 -3.12
N PRO A 349 -0.56 3.13 -1.90
CA PRO A 349 -1.36 2.75 -0.74
C PRO A 349 -2.45 3.79 -0.40
N VAL A 350 -2.22 5.08 -0.70
CA VAL A 350 -3.21 6.14 -0.49
C VAL A 350 -4.45 5.89 -1.36
N VAL A 351 -4.26 5.55 -2.64
CA VAL A 351 -5.36 5.22 -3.57
C VAL A 351 -6.11 3.97 -3.11
N LEU A 352 -5.38 2.94 -2.64
CA LEU A 352 -5.99 1.72 -2.11
C LEU A 352 -6.85 2.01 -0.87
N GLY A 353 -6.36 2.84 0.04
CA GLY A 353 -7.11 3.30 1.21
C GLY A 353 -8.37 4.10 0.83
N GLN A 354 -8.25 5.02 -0.12
CA GLN A 354 -9.39 5.75 -0.67
C GLN A 354 -10.43 4.81 -1.29
N THR A 355 -9.98 3.83 -2.06
CA THR A 355 -10.84 2.81 -2.67
C THR A 355 -11.61 2.03 -1.60
N ARG A 356 -10.92 1.57 -0.56
CA ARG A 356 -11.53 0.82 0.55
C ARG A 356 -12.58 1.64 1.28
N ALA A 357 -12.33 2.92 1.53
CA ALA A 357 -13.28 3.83 2.16
C ALA A 357 -14.52 4.06 1.28
N LYS A 358 -14.34 4.18 -0.04
CA LYS A 358 -15.46 4.28 -0.99
C LYS A 358 -16.28 2.99 -1.06
N GLN A 359 -15.65 1.83 -1.01
CA GLN A 359 -16.34 0.54 -0.90
C GLN A 359 -17.16 0.46 0.39
N PHE A 360 -16.63 0.95 1.50
CA PHE A 360 -17.38 1.06 2.76
C PHE A 360 -18.61 1.99 2.60
N PHE A 361 -18.43 3.16 2.01
CA PHE A 361 -19.52 4.11 1.72
C PHE A 361 -20.63 3.51 0.85
N HIS A 362 -20.24 2.82 -0.23
CA HIS A 362 -21.19 2.14 -1.13
C HIS A 362 -21.75 0.82 -0.61
N LYS A 363 -21.37 0.40 0.61
CA LYS A 363 -21.71 -0.92 1.17
C LYS A 363 -21.32 -2.07 0.21
N ASP A 364 -20.23 -1.89 -0.49
CA ASP A 364 -19.69 -2.79 -1.52
C ASP A 364 -18.93 -3.95 -0.88
N LYS A 365 -19.67 -4.98 -0.44
CA LYS A 365 -19.08 -6.16 0.19
C LYS A 365 -18.30 -7.02 -0.79
N GLU A 366 -18.77 -7.07 -2.05
CA GLU A 366 -18.17 -7.86 -3.13
C GLU A 366 -16.98 -7.13 -3.79
N ARG A 367 -16.75 -5.85 -3.47
CA ARG A 367 -15.61 -5.04 -3.96
C ARG A 367 -15.53 -4.92 -5.48
N ASN A 368 -16.68 -4.85 -6.11
CA ASN A 368 -16.81 -4.72 -7.56
C ASN A 368 -17.44 -3.38 -7.99
N LYS A 369 -17.90 -2.54 -7.06
CA LYS A 369 -18.46 -1.22 -7.36
C LYS A 369 -17.42 -0.11 -7.42
N VAL A 370 -16.27 -0.30 -6.78
CA VAL A 370 -15.18 0.68 -6.78
C VAL A 370 -13.88 -0.01 -7.19
N ILE A 371 -13.24 0.48 -8.26
CA ILE A 371 -12.03 -0.11 -8.84
C ILE A 371 -10.84 0.83 -8.69
N PRO A 372 -9.71 0.38 -8.11
CA PRO A 372 -8.46 1.11 -8.18
C PRO A 372 -7.70 0.83 -9.48
N ILE A 373 -7.12 1.88 -10.05
CA ILE A 373 -6.15 1.82 -11.15
C ILE A 373 -4.87 2.51 -10.69
N LEU A 374 -3.74 1.84 -10.80
CA LEU A 374 -2.43 2.41 -10.51
C LEU A 374 -1.58 2.43 -11.78
N ILE A 375 -1.05 3.60 -12.12
CA ILE A 375 -0.24 3.82 -13.32
C ILE A 375 1.18 4.14 -12.88
N HIS A 376 2.12 3.34 -13.37
CA HIS A 376 3.50 3.29 -12.93
C HIS A 376 4.47 3.62 -14.06
N GLY A 377 5.67 4.07 -13.70
CA GLY A 377 6.84 3.98 -14.57
C GLY A 377 7.58 2.67 -14.33
N ASP A 378 8.22 2.12 -15.36
CA ASP A 378 8.89 0.81 -15.29
C ASP A 378 9.99 0.73 -14.23
N ALA A 379 10.86 1.72 -14.18
CA ALA A 379 11.95 1.77 -13.19
C ALA A 379 11.41 1.93 -11.74
N ALA A 380 10.34 2.68 -11.55
CA ALA A 380 9.73 2.88 -10.24
C ALA A 380 8.98 1.63 -9.76
N PHE A 381 8.25 0.98 -10.66
CA PHE A 381 7.52 -0.26 -10.34
C PHE A 381 8.47 -1.38 -9.88
N ALA A 382 9.59 -1.55 -10.57
CA ALA A 382 10.59 -2.55 -10.20
C ALA A 382 11.41 -2.16 -8.95
N GLY A 383 11.63 -0.85 -8.72
CA GLY A 383 12.62 -0.37 -7.74
C GLY A 383 12.05 0.09 -6.41
N GLN A 384 10.80 0.56 -6.35
CA GLN A 384 10.22 1.11 -5.13
C GLN A 384 9.55 0.01 -4.29
N GLY A 385 10.07 -0.24 -3.08
CA GLY A 385 9.59 -1.31 -2.20
C GLY A 385 8.10 -1.22 -1.85
N VAL A 386 7.52 -0.02 -1.84
CA VAL A 386 6.08 0.17 -1.57
C VAL A 386 5.18 -0.53 -2.60
N VAL A 387 5.66 -0.79 -3.81
CA VAL A 387 4.93 -1.58 -4.82
C VAL A 387 4.73 -3.01 -4.32
N ALA A 388 5.80 -3.65 -3.87
CA ALA A 388 5.73 -5.01 -3.29
C ALA A 388 4.87 -5.04 -2.01
N GLU A 389 4.95 -4.00 -1.18
CA GLU A 389 4.10 -3.88 0.01
C GLU A 389 2.61 -3.77 -0.36
N CYS A 390 2.26 -3.02 -1.41
CA CYS A 390 0.89 -2.95 -1.92
C CYS A 390 0.38 -4.30 -2.43
N PHE A 391 1.20 -5.06 -3.13
CA PHE A 391 0.85 -6.43 -3.53
C PHE A 391 0.67 -7.34 -2.31
N ALA A 392 1.58 -7.27 -1.33
CA ALA A 392 1.50 -8.09 -0.12
C ALA A 392 0.20 -7.84 0.67
N MET A 393 -0.33 -6.61 0.66
CA MET A 393 -1.58 -6.28 1.37
C MET A 393 -2.85 -6.61 0.57
N SER A 394 -2.78 -6.80 -0.75
CA SER A 394 -3.93 -6.84 -1.65
C SER A 394 -4.95 -7.94 -1.32
N GLY A 395 -4.48 -9.09 -0.82
CA GLY A 395 -5.31 -10.22 -0.39
C GLY A 395 -5.74 -10.19 1.07
N LEU A 396 -5.24 -9.27 1.88
CA LEU A 396 -5.47 -9.26 3.33
C LEU A 396 -6.86 -8.71 3.68
N PRO A 397 -7.62 -9.34 4.59
CA PRO A 397 -9.00 -8.95 4.90
C PRO A 397 -9.19 -7.47 5.26
N GLY A 398 -8.23 -6.87 5.98
CA GLY A 398 -8.27 -5.46 6.41
C GLY A 398 -7.96 -4.46 5.29
N HIS A 399 -7.27 -4.87 4.22
CA HIS A 399 -6.74 -3.99 3.19
C HIS A 399 -7.22 -4.33 1.76
N ASN A 400 -7.74 -5.51 1.54
CA ASN A 400 -8.22 -5.97 0.25
C ASN A 400 -9.26 -5.02 -0.36
N THR A 401 -9.04 -4.62 -1.62
CA THR A 401 -9.93 -3.77 -2.43
C THR A 401 -10.60 -4.53 -3.59
N GLY A 402 -10.46 -5.85 -3.65
CA GLY A 402 -10.95 -6.67 -4.75
C GLY A 402 -10.04 -6.62 -5.98
N GLY A 403 -8.75 -6.41 -5.76
CA GLY A 403 -7.73 -6.32 -6.81
C GLY A 403 -7.61 -4.95 -7.46
N THR A 404 -6.42 -4.68 -7.96
CA THR A 404 -6.02 -3.44 -8.62
C THR A 404 -5.66 -3.73 -10.08
N ILE A 405 -6.02 -2.84 -10.99
CA ILE A 405 -5.49 -2.86 -12.37
C ILE A 405 -4.23 -1.98 -12.37
N HIS A 406 -3.09 -2.61 -12.54
CA HIS A 406 -1.80 -1.93 -12.65
C HIS A 406 -1.47 -1.72 -14.13
N ILE A 407 -1.08 -0.50 -14.50
CA ILE A 407 -0.59 -0.20 -15.85
C ILE A 407 0.83 0.35 -15.72
N ILE A 408 1.78 -0.34 -16.29
CA ILE A 408 3.17 0.14 -16.34
C ILE A 408 3.36 0.86 -17.68
N VAL A 409 3.58 2.18 -17.66
CA VAL A 409 4.01 2.92 -18.84
C VAL A 409 5.51 2.70 -18.99
N ASN A 410 5.85 1.58 -19.63
CA ASN A 410 7.20 1.07 -19.75
C ASN A 410 7.91 1.73 -20.95
N ASN A 411 8.50 2.89 -20.71
CA ASN A 411 9.25 3.60 -21.74
C ASN A 411 10.71 3.16 -21.86
N GLN A 412 11.07 2.08 -21.19
CA GLN A 412 12.37 1.40 -21.27
C GLN A 412 13.56 2.26 -20.80
N ILE A 413 13.29 3.26 -19.95
CA ILE A 413 14.34 4.13 -19.41
C ILE A 413 13.88 4.78 -18.09
N GLY A 414 14.72 4.71 -17.05
CA GLY A 414 14.52 5.40 -15.78
C GLY A 414 15.34 6.68 -15.72
N PHE A 415 14.76 7.84 -16.05
CA PHE A 415 15.47 9.12 -16.23
C PHE A 415 16.58 9.01 -17.31
N THR A 416 17.80 8.61 -16.93
CA THR A 416 18.94 8.35 -17.82
C THR A 416 19.46 6.90 -17.72
N THR A 417 18.83 6.06 -16.90
CA THR A 417 19.28 4.70 -16.60
C THR A 417 18.53 3.69 -17.48
N SER A 418 19.30 2.92 -18.25
CA SER A 418 18.72 1.84 -19.08
C SER A 418 18.32 0.63 -18.23
N PRO A 419 17.38 -0.23 -18.71
CA PRO A 419 16.83 -1.36 -17.96
C PRO A 419 17.90 -2.29 -17.37
N ARG A 420 18.97 -2.59 -18.09
CA ARG A 420 20.07 -3.46 -17.64
C ARG A 420 20.79 -2.98 -16.37
N PHE A 421 20.68 -1.69 -16.02
CA PHE A 421 21.20 -1.11 -14.79
C PHE A 421 20.12 -0.77 -13.76
N ALA A 422 18.85 -0.91 -14.14
CA ALA A 422 17.72 -0.53 -13.30
C ALA A 422 17.06 -1.72 -12.60
N ARG A 423 17.16 -2.91 -13.17
CA ARG A 423 16.55 -4.13 -12.61
C ARG A 423 17.30 -5.39 -13.03
N SER A 424 17.19 -6.45 -12.22
CA SER A 424 17.78 -7.77 -12.49
C SER A 424 16.85 -8.70 -13.26
N SER A 425 15.55 -8.42 -13.24
CA SER A 425 14.53 -9.23 -13.90
C SER A 425 14.32 -8.84 -15.37
N PRO A 426 13.85 -9.74 -16.23
CA PRO A 426 13.52 -9.42 -17.63
C PRO A 426 12.52 -8.28 -17.75
N TYR A 427 11.46 -8.30 -16.93
CA TYR A 427 10.41 -7.30 -16.95
C TYR A 427 10.29 -6.55 -15.63
N PRO A 428 9.85 -5.28 -15.66
CA PRO A 428 9.56 -4.53 -14.43
C PRO A 428 8.42 -5.15 -13.63
N SER A 429 7.52 -5.85 -14.31
CA SER A 429 6.31 -6.48 -13.77
C SER A 429 6.56 -7.75 -12.94
N ASP A 430 7.79 -8.29 -12.91
CA ASP A 430 8.09 -9.54 -12.22
C ASP A 430 7.78 -9.52 -10.71
N VAL A 431 7.77 -8.35 -10.09
CA VAL A 431 7.37 -8.20 -8.68
C VAL A 431 5.92 -8.63 -8.43
N ALA A 432 5.04 -8.56 -9.43
CA ALA A 432 3.63 -8.95 -9.30
C ALA A 432 3.43 -10.48 -9.22
N LYS A 433 4.43 -11.25 -9.63
CA LYS A 433 4.39 -12.73 -9.54
C LYS A 433 4.32 -13.23 -8.10
N MET A 434 4.74 -12.41 -7.11
CA MET A 434 4.66 -12.76 -5.69
C MET A 434 3.24 -13.05 -5.19
N VAL A 435 2.22 -12.53 -5.87
CA VAL A 435 0.80 -12.71 -5.53
C VAL A 435 0.01 -13.42 -6.64
N ASP A 436 0.69 -14.14 -7.52
CA ASP A 436 0.06 -14.83 -8.65
C ASP A 436 -0.75 -13.91 -9.58
N ALA A 437 -0.38 -12.65 -9.72
CA ALA A 437 -1.08 -11.73 -10.62
C ALA A 437 -0.74 -12.03 -12.08
N PRO A 438 -1.72 -12.14 -13.00
CA PRO A 438 -1.44 -12.26 -14.42
C PRO A 438 -0.82 -10.99 -14.96
N ILE A 439 0.08 -11.14 -15.94
CA ILE A 439 0.79 -10.04 -16.58
C ILE A 439 0.56 -10.11 -18.09
N LEU A 440 0.15 -8.98 -18.66
CA LEU A 440 -0.04 -8.81 -20.09
C LEU A 440 0.93 -7.73 -20.59
N HIS A 441 1.98 -8.15 -21.28
CA HIS A 441 2.89 -7.23 -21.97
C HIS A 441 2.30 -6.84 -23.31
N VAL A 442 2.31 -5.58 -23.64
CA VAL A 442 1.72 -5.12 -24.90
C VAL A 442 2.54 -4.04 -25.58
N ASN A 443 2.67 -4.15 -26.89
CA ASN A 443 3.33 -3.15 -27.71
C ASN A 443 2.48 -1.87 -27.80
N GLY A 444 3.03 -0.75 -27.31
CA GLY A 444 2.35 0.54 -27.27
C GLY A 444 2.01 1.15 -28.64
N ASP A 445 2.68 0.71 -29.70
CA ASP A 445 2.39 1.14 -31.08
C ASP A 445 1.22 0.39 -31.75
N ASP A 446 0.71 -0.68 -31.09
CA ASP A 446 -0.51 -1.37 -31.51
C ASP A 446 -1.68 -1.04 -30.55
N PRO A 447 -2.44 0.03 -30.81
CA PRO A 447 -3.49 0.47 -29.89
C PRO A 447 -4.68 -0.51 -29.82
N GLU A 448 -4.92 -1.32 -30.86
CA GLU A 448 -5.92 -2.39 -30.80
C GLU A 448 -5.50 -3.49 -29.82
N ALA A 449 -4.23 -3.89 -29.86
CA ALA A 449 -3.66 -4.83 -28.90
C ALA A 449 -3.70 -4.28 -27.47
N VAL A 450 -3.38 -2.99 -27.28
CA VAL A 450 -3.46 -2.30 -25.97
C VAL A 450 -4.89 -2.34 -25.41
N VAL A 451 -5.87 -1.99 -26.20
CA VAL A 451 -7.29 -2.01 -25.80
C VAL A 451 -7.75 -3.43 -25.50
N TYR A 452 -7.29 -4.42 -26.25
CA TYR A 452 -7.62 -5.83 -25.99
C TYR A 452 -6.97 -6.36 -24.70
N ALA A 453 -5.70 -6.09 -24.48
CA ALA A 453 -5.02 -6.47 -23.26
C ALA A 453 -5.69 -5.87 -22.02
N THR A 454 -6.03 -4.59 -22.06
CA THR A 454 -6.74 -3.91 -20.95
C THR A 454 -8.16 -4.42 -20.75
N ARG A 455 -8.82 -4.88 -21.83
CA ARG A 455 -10.11 -5.57 -21.73
C ARG A 455 -9.98 -6.86 -20.92
N ILE A 456 -9.05 -7.74 -21.28
CA ILE A 456 -8.80 -8.99 -20.55
C ILE A 456 -8.47 -8.71 -19.07
N ALA A 457 -7.59 -7.74 -18.82
CA ALA A 457 -7.21 -7.35 -17.47
C ALA A 457 -8.41 -6.89 -16.63
N THR A 458 -9.30 -6.09 -17.21
CA THR A 458 -10.49 -5.59 -16.51
C THR A 458 -11.48 -6.72 -16.25
N GLU A 459 -11.74 -7.57 -17.24
CA GLU A 459 -12.61 -8.75 -17.12
C GLU A 459 -12.09 -9.71 -16.03
N PHE A 460 -10.76 -9.94 -15.99
CA PHE A 460 -10.12 -10.77 -14.94
C PHE A 460 -10.32 -10.18 -13.55
N ARG A 461 -10.00 -8.90 -13.38
CA ARG A 461 -10.18 -8.20 -12.09
C ARG A 461 -11.62 -8.28 -11.59
N LEU A 462 -12.59 -8.00 -12.46
CA LEU A 462 -14.02 -8.02 -12.12
C LEU A 462 -14.51 -9.42 -11.76
N LYS A 463 -13.99 -10.43 -12.43
CA LYS A 463 -14.40 -11.82 -12.23
C LYS A 463 -13.79 -12.45 -10.98
N PHE A 464 -12.53 -12.20 -10.71
CA PHE A 464 -11.77 -12.91 -9.67
C PHE A 464 -11.42 -12.05 -8.46
N ASN A 465 -11.67 -10.74 -8.52
CA ASN A 465 -11.30 -9.80 -7.46
C ASN A 465 -9.79 -9.89 -7.09
N ARG A 466 -8.93 -9.97 -8.11
CA ARG A 466 -7.47 -10.10 -8.01
C ARG A 466 -6.76 -9.01 -8.77
N ASP A 467 -5.51 -8.75 -8.37
CA ASP A 467 -4.63 -7.84 -9.09
C ASP A 467 -4.29 -8.37 -10.47
N VAL A 468 -4.06 -7.46 -11.41
CA VAL A 468 -3.63 -7.75 -12.77
C VAL A 468 -2.71 -6.63 -13.26
N VAL A 469 -1.70 -6.98 -14.05
CA VAL A 469 -0.73 -6.03 -14.58
C VAL A 469 -0.81 -5.98 -16.10
N VAL A 470 -0.86 -4.77 -16.64
CA VAL A 470 -0.65 -4.49 -18.08
C VAL A 470 0.66 -3.72 -18.19
N ASP A 471 1.65 -4.35 -18.79
CA ASP A 471 2.95 -3.74 -19.07
C ASP A 471 2.92 -3.15 -20.49
N LEU A 472 2.63 -1.85 -20.58
CA LEU A 472 2.54 -1.09 -21.82
C LEU A 472 3.95 -0.69 -22.26
N ILE A 473 4.58 -1.50 -23.10
CA ILE A 473 5.93 -1.27 -23.60
C ILE A 473 5.89 -0.21 -24.69
N CYS A 474 6.53 0.90 -24.43
CA CYS A 474 6.51 2.09 -25.28
C CYS A 474 7.89 2.77 -25.28
N TYR A 475 7.95 4.01 -25.65
CA TYR A 475 9.16 4.81 -25.58
C TYR A 475 8.84 6.23 -25.09
N ARG A 476 9.84 6.97 -24.69
CA ARG A 476 9.73 8.37 -24.32
C ARG A 476 10.34 9.24 -25.42
N ARG A 477 9.53 10.00 -26.12
CA ARG A 477 9.98 10.75 -27.31
C ARG A 477 10.94 11.91 -26.98
N PHE A 478 10.74 12.58 -25.86
CA PHE A 478 11.58 13.68 -25.40
C PHE A 478 12.40 13.29 -24.16
N GLY A 479 13.11 14.25 -23.53
CA GLY A 479 13.86 14.00 -22.30
C GLY A 479 12.97 13.63 -21.11
N HIS A 480 13.60 13.46 -19.94
CA HIS A 480 12.84 13.20 -18.72
C HIS A 480 11.83 14.33 -18.45
N ASN A 481 12.24 15.55 -18.69
CA ASN A 481 11.37 16.74 -18.74
C ASN A 481 11.74 17.55 -19.99
N GLU A 482 11.04 18.63 -20.23
CA GLU A 482 11.14 19.43 -21.46
C GLU A 482 12.43 20.26 -21.56
N GLY A 483 13.23 20.32 -20.51
CA GLY A 483 14.57 20.96 -20.50
C GLY A 483 15.74 19.97 -20.59
N ASP A 484 15.45 18.67 -20.73
CA ASP A 484 16.44 17.59 -20.76
C ASP A 484 16.74 17.13 -22.20
N GLU A 485 18.03 16.96 -22.55
CA GLU A 485 18.46 16.39 -23.83
C GLU A 485 18.93 14.93 -23.65
N PRO A 486 18.07 13.97 -23.95
CA PRO A 486 18.30 12.57 -23.63
C PRO A 486 19.37 11.89 -24.49
N SER A 487 19.73 12.48 -25.62
CA SER A 487 20.78 11.92 -26.50
C SER A 487 22.20 11.99 -25.88
N PHE A 488 22.39 12.78 -24.80
CA PHE A 488 23.65 12.81 -24.06
C PHE A 488 23.97 11.45 -23.42
N THR A 489 22.96 10.71 -23.01
CA THR A 489 23.14 9.43 -22.32
C THR A 489 22.67 8.22 -23.15
N GLN A 490 21.67 8.37 -24.02
CA GLN A 490 21.11 7.32 -24.87
C GLN A 490 21.10 7.70 -26.36
N PRO A 491 22.26 7.93 -26.99
CA PRO A 491 22.32 8.44 -28.35
C PRO A 491 21.71 7.50 -29.41
N LEU A 492 21.89 6.19 -29.26
CA LEU A 492 21.36 5.20 -30.21
C LEU A 492 19.85 5.08 -30.11
N MET A 493 19.31 5.01 -28.89
CA MET A 493 17.88 4.94 -28.64
C MET A 493 17.16 6.17 -29.21
N TYR A 494 17.68 7.37 -28.91
CA TYR A 494 17.05 8.61 -29.38
C TYR A 494 17.24 8.89 -30.86
N LYS A 495 18.32 8.39 -31.47
CA LYS A 495 18.43 8.37 -32.94
C LYS A 495 17.29 7.57 -33.58
N LYS A 496 16.96 6.41 -32.99
CA LYS A 496 15.88 5.55 -33.45
C LYS A 496 14.51 6.19 -33.20
N ILE A 497 14.28 6.73 -31.99
CA ILE A 497 13.03 7.42 -31.62
C ILE A 497 12.74 8.61 -32.55
N ARG A 498 13.74 9.42 -32.92
CA ARG A 498 13.54 10.58 -33.80
C ARG A 498 13.08 10.20 -35.20
N SER A 499 13.49 9.04 -35.70
CA SER A 499 13.07 8.51 -37.02
C SER A 499 11.80 7.66 -36.94
N HIS A 500 11.34 7.31 -35.74
CA HIS A 500 10.18 6.44 -35.57
C HIS A 500 8.88 7.24 -35.71
N PRO A 501 7.90 6.76 -36.52
CA PRO A 501 6.61 7.39 -36.64
C PRO A 501 5.84 7.37 -35.31
N THR A 502 4.90 8.29 -35.13
CA THR A 502 4.08 8.30 -33.91
C THR A 502 2.98 7.23 -33.96
N PRO A 503 2.45 6.79 -32.79
CA PRO A 503 1.31 5.86 -32.78
C PRO A 503 0.11 6.34 -33.60
N VAL A 504 -0.15 7.66 -33.64
CA VAL A 504 -1.20 8.26 -34.48
C VAL A 504 -0.91 8.08 -35.98
N GLU A 505 0.36 8.24 -36.38
CA GLU A 505 0.78 8.06 -37.78
C GLU A 505 0.70 6.59 -38.19
N LEU A 506 1.21 5.68 -37.33
CA LEU A 506 1.18 4.23 -37.60
C LEU A 506 -0.26 3.72 -37.69
N TYR A 507 -1.08 4.03 -36.72
CA TYR A 507 -2.46 3.55 -36.67
C TYR A 507 -3.34 4.22 -37.72
N GLY A 508 -3.21 5.53 -37.94
CA GLY A 508 -3.91 6.22 -38.97
C GLY A 508 -3.63 5.63 -40.35
N LYS A 509 -2.34 5.37 -40.70
CA LYS A 509 -1.95 4.70 -41.91
C LYS A 509 -2.52 3.28 -42.06
N LYS A 510 -2.51 2.50 -40.95
CA LYS A 510 -3.14 1.16 -40.91
C LYS A 510 -4.61 1.25 -41.29
N LEU A 511 -5.38 2.18 -40.71
CA LEU A 511 -6.82 2.31 -40.94
C LEU A 511 -7.14 2.78 -42.39
N VAL A 512 -6.30 3.64 -42.96
CA VAL A 512 -6.42 4.04 -44.38
C VAL A 512 -6.14 2.86 -45.29
N ASN A 513 -5.09 2.07 -45.03
CA ASN A 513 -4.77 0.89 -45.82
C ASN A 513 -5.85 -0.20 -45.74
N GLU A 514 -6.54 -0.31 -44.60
CA GLU A 514 -7.68 -1.22 -44.39
C GLU A 514 -8.99 -0.68 -44.97
N ASN A 515 -8.99 0.50 -45.62
CA ASN A 515 -10.18 1.21 -46.08
C ASN A 515 -11.22 1.47 -44.96
N THR A 516 -10.81 1.56 -43.71
CA THR A 516 -11.67 1.90 -42.59
C THR A 516 -12.05 3.39 -42.63
N LEU A 517 -11.10 4.25 -43.04
CA LEU A 517 -11.28 5.68 -43.26
C LEU A 517 -10.37 6.18 -44.38
N SER A 518 -10.69 7.36 -44.94
CA SER A 518 -9.90 8.02 -45.99
C SER A 518 -8.81 8.92 -45.37
N GLU A 519 -7.79 9.26 -46.14
CA GLU A 519 -6.77 10.25 -45.72
C GLU A 519 -7.38 11.63 -45.43
N SER A 520 -8.42 12.02 -46.15
CA SER A 520 -9.13 13.28 -45.93
C SER A 520 -9.85 13.30 -44.58
N GLU A 521 -10.48 12.22 -44.17
CA GLU A 521 -11.12 12.07 -42.85
C GLU A 521 -10.07 12.10 -41.73
N LEU A 522 -8.95 11.39 -41.88
CA LEU A 522 -7.84 11.42 -40.93
C LEU A 522 -7.29 12.85 -40.75
N SER A 523 -7.06 13.58 -41.83
CA SER A 523 -6.60 14.97 -41.83
C SER A 523 -7.61 15.89 -41.16
N LYS A 524 -8.90 15.69 -41.45
CA LYS A 524 -9.99 16.45 -40.84
C LYS A 524 -10.01 16.25 -39.31
N PHE A 525 -9.95 15.03 -38.79
CA PHE A 525 -9.94 14.76 -37.36
C PHE A 525 -8.79 15.49 -36.63
N LYS A 526 -7.59 15.46 -37.21
CA LYS A 526 -6.42 16.17 -36.66
C LYS A 526 -6.63 17.69 -36.66
N THR A 527 -7.21 18.23 -37.75
CA THR A 527 -7.46 19.67 -37.92
C THR A 527 -8.54 20.16 -36.97
N ASP A 528 -9.64 19.44 -36.86
CA ASP A 528 -10.76 19.77 -35.97
C ASP A 528 -10.32 19.81 -34.50
N PHE A 529 -9.52 18.83 -34.06
CA PHE A 529 -9.00 18.83 -32.71
C PHE A 529 -8.02 19.98 -32.43
N LYS A 530 -7.13 20.28 -33.36
CA LYS A 530 -6.24 21.43 -33.29
C LYS A 530 -7.02 22.74 -33.15
N ASN A 531 -8.06 22.94 -33.97
CA ASN A 531 -8.91 24.12 -33.94
C ASN A 531 -9.64 24.25 -32.59
N LEU A 532 -10.11 23.12 -32.03
CA LEU A 532 -10.65 23.08 -30.67
C LEU A 532 -9.66 23.60 -29.64
N LEU A 533 -8.41 23.12 -29.66
CA LEU A 533 -7.38 23.55 -28.71
C LEU A 533 -7.03 25.05 -28.89
N ASP A 534 -6.94 25.54 -30.13
CA ASP A 534 -6.68 26.96 -30.39
C ASP A 534 -7.82 27.85 -29.87
N ASP A 535 -9.10 27.43 -30.03
CA ASP A 535 -10.24 28.10 -29.44
C ASP A 535 -10.20 28.11 -27.90
N GLN A 536 -10.01 26.96 -27.29
CA GLN A 536 -9.92 26.81 -25.84
C GLN A 536 -8.77 27.66 -25.25
N TYR A 537 -7.65 27.76 -25.96
CA TYR A 537 -6.50 28.57 -25.54
C TYR A 537 -6.81 30.08 -25.59
N LYS A 538 -7.47 30.57 -26.64
CA LYS A 538 -7.89 31.97 -26.75
C LYS A 538 -8.81 32.38 -25.60
N ASN A 539 -9.71 31.48 -25.22
CA ASN A 539 -10.72 31.72 -24.17
C ASN A 539 -10.21 31.35 -22.75
N ALA A 540 -8.95 30.96 -22.58
CA ALA A 540 -8.42 30.56 -21.26
C ALA A 540 -8.25 31.73 -20.30
N LYS A 541 -8.00 32.96 -20.80
CA LYS A 541 -7.81 34.17 -19.98
C LYS A 541 -9.06 34.55 -19.19
N ASP A 542 -10.24 34.23 -19.70
CA ASP A 542 -11.53 34.55 -19.08
C ASP A 542 -12.01 33.44 -18.11
N TYR A 543 -11.23 32.41 -17.91
CA TYR A 543 -11.60 31.31 -17.03
C TYR A 543 -11.54 31.72 -15.56
N LYS A 544 -12.67 31.61 -14.88
CA LYS A 544 -12.77 31.82 -13.43
C LYS A 544 -12.87 30.44 -12.75
N PRO A 545 -11.89 30.03 -11.95
CA PRO A 545 -11.94 28.74 -11.27
C PRO A 545 -13.12 28.69 -10.29
N LYS A 546 -13.91 27.63 -10.35
CA LYS A 546 -14.86 27.31 -9.29
C LYS A 546 -14.11 26.58 -8.18
N ILE A 547 -14.37 26.98 -6.95
CA ILE A 547 -13.79 26.33 -5.77
C ILE A 547 -14.72 25.20 -5.38
N GLU A 548 -14.22 23.99 -5.51
CA GLU A 548 -14.93 22.77 -5.15
C GLU A 548 -14.27 22.17 -3.88
N TRP A 549 -14.57 22.78 -2.71
CA TRP A 549 -14.05 22.33 -1.44
C TRP A 549 -15.19 21.74 -0.62
N TYR A 550 -14.89 20.70 0.19
CA TYR A 550 -15.85 20.14 1.12
C TYR A 550 -17.17 19.69 0.46
N GLU A 551 -17.08 18.88 -0.59
CA GLU A 551 -18.23 18.25 -1.22
C GLU A 551 -18.43 16.80 -0.73
N GLY A 552 -19.59 16.21 -1.01
CA GLY A 552 -19.92 14.84 -0.66
C GLY A 552 -19.86 14.57 0.86
N THR A 553 -19.08 13.61 1.30
CA THR A 553 -18.91 13.24 2.72
C THR A 553 -18.29 14.34 3.57
N TRP A 554 -17.61 15.30 2.94
CA TRP A 554 -16.99 16.46 3.60
C TRP A 554 -17.90 17.67 3.73
N SER A 555 -19.10 17.70 3.15
CA SER A 555 -19.98 18.88 3.07
C SER A 555 -20.37 19.47 4.43
N ARG A 556 -20.40 18.66 5.50
CA ARG A 556 -20.70 19.13 6.86
C ARG A 556 -19.50 19.74 7.59
N TYR A 557 -18.29 19.57 7.04
CA TYR A 557 -17.07 20.05 7.67
C TYR A 557 -16.68 21.43 7.15
N LYS A 558 -15.96 22.18 7.94
CA LYS A 558 -15.50 23.54 7.64
C LYS A 558 -14.00 23.64 7.89
N PRO A 559 -13.31 24.57 7.21
CA PRO A 559 -11.97 24.96 7.63
C PRO A 559 -11.98 25.42 9.09
N GLU A 560 -10.90 25.15 9.80
CA GLU A 560 -10.77 25.59 11.18
C GLU A 560 -10.83 27.13 11.25
N LYS A 561 -11.94 27.68 11.71
CA LYS A 561 -12.15 29.12 11.89
C LYS A 561 -12.68 29.38 13.31
N GLY A 562 -12.14 30.36 13.99
CA GLY A 562 -12.67 30.85 15.25
C GLY A 562 -11.78 30.62 16.47
N LYS A 563 -12.27 31.14 17.62
CA LYS A 563 -11.50 31.20 18.88
C LYS A 563 -11.64 29.96 19.76
N ASP A 564 -12.71 29.19 19.61
CA ASP A 564 -12.93 27.99 20.43
C ASP A 564 -12.63 26.71 19.66
N LYS A 565 -11.45 26.16 19.96
CA LYS A 565 -10.94 24.91 19.39
C LYS A 565 -11.03 23.75 20.38
N ARG A 566 -11.80 23.90 21.49
CA ARG A 566 -11.79 22.91 22.58
C ARG A 566 -12.61 21.66 22.24
N GLY A 567 -13.86 21.86 21.89
CA GLY A 567 -14.83 20.77 21.66
C GLY A 567 -15.26 20.08 22.96
N VAL A 568 -16.54 19.92 23.16
CA VAL A 568 -17.07 19.06 24.23
C VAL A 568 -16.89 17.62 23.83
N SER A 569 -16.39 16.78 24.71
CA SER A 569 -16.06 15.38 24.42
C SER A 569 -16.43 14.39 25.54
N GLY A 570 -17.08 14.86 26.61
CA GLY A 570 -17.64 14.00 27.64
C GLY A 570 -18.86 13.20 27.15
N TYR A 571 -19.25 12.20 27.90
CA TYR A 571 -20.39 11.35 27.57
C TYR A 571 -21.25 11.09 28.83
N ASP A 572 -22.45 10.55 28.64
CA ASP A 572 -23.34 10.22 29.73
C ASP A 572 -22.75 9.10 30.61
N GLN A 573 -22.67 9.32 31.90
CA GLN A 573 -22.06 8.37 32.83
C GLN A 573 -22.80 7.04 32.87
N GLN A 574 -24.13 7.05 32.88
CA GLN A 574 -24.92 5.84 32.93
C GLN A 574 -24.70 5.00 31.67
N LYS A 575 -24.59 5.64 30.51
CA LYS A 575 -24.25 4.95 29.26
C LYS A 575 -22.84 4.41 29.27
N LEU A 576 -21.86 5.09 29.87
CA LEU A 576 -20.50 4.54 30.05
C LEU A 576 -20.51 3.28 30.91
N LEU A 577 -21.29 3.23 31.97
CA LEU A 577 -21.49 2.03 32.78
C LEU A 577 -22.09 0.88 31.98
N GLU A 578 -23.10 1.15 31.15
CA GLU A 578 -23.76 0.17 30.28
C GLU A 578 -22.80 -0.37 29.20
N ILE A 579 -22.00 0.50 28.58
CA ILE A 579 -20.96 0.11 27.62
C ILE A 579 -19.94 -0.80 28.31
N SER A 580 -19.43 -0.38 29.49
CA SER A 580 -18.46 -1.16 30.25
C SER A 580 -18.98 -2.55 30.61
N GLU A 581 -20.24 -2.63 31.06
CA GLU A 581 -20.89 -3.91 31.37
C GLU A 581 -20.83 -4.87 30.16
N LYS A 582 -21.16 -4.37 28.97
CA LYS A 582 -21.27 -5.18 27.75
C LYS A 582 -19.91 -5.57 27.18
N ILE A 583 -18.96 -4.65 27.11
CA ILE A 583 -17.64 -4.93 26.50
C ILE A 583 -16.75 -5.80 27.39
N ASN A 584 -17.02 -5.86 28.70
CA ASN A 584 -16.28 -6.69 29.64
C ASN A 584 -17.06 -7.98 30.04
N ALA A 585 -18.25 -8.20 29.50
CA ALA A 585 -18.99 -9.44 29.69
C ALA A 585 -18.35 -10.58 28.89
N THR A 586 -18.23 -11.75 29.50
CA THR A 586 -17.82 -12.97 28.79
C THR A 586 -19.06 -13.68 28.27
N PRO A 587 -19.22 -13.84 26.94
CA PRO A 587 -20.33 -14.63 26.39
C PRO A 587 -20.29 -16.09 26.88
N GLU A 588 -21.42 -16.68 27.24
CA GLU A 588 -21.51 -18.04 27.78
C GLU A 588 -20.82 -19.13 26.95
N LYS A 589 -20.86 -18.96 25.61
CA LYS A 589 -20.27 -19.93 24.66
C LYS A 589 -18.78 -19.70 24.40
N LEU A 590 -18.18 -18.69 24.99
CA LEU A 590 -16.79 -18.30 24.74
C LEU A 590 -15.90 -18.71 25.93
N LYS A 591 -15.07 -19.72 25.73
CA LYS A 591 -14.07 -20.13 26.74
C LYS A 591 -12.81 -19.31 26.60
N LEU A 592 -12.64 -18.33 27.48
CA LEU A 592 -11.48 -17.44 27.50
C LEU A 592 -10.36 -17.97 28.39
N HIS A 593 -9.15 -17.51 28.09
CA HIS A 593 -7.99 -17.73 28.96
C HIS A 593 -8.24 -17.08 30.34
N LYS A 594 -7.92 -17.77 31.43
CA LYS A 594 -8.20 -17.33 32.82
C LYS A 594 -7.69 -15.94 33.16
N THR A 595 -6.52 -15.55 32.60
CA THR A 595 -5.95 -14.19 32.80
C THR A 595 -6.80 -13.13 32.10
N ILE A 596 -7.33 -13.42 30.92
CA ILE A 596 -8.20 -12.47 30.20
C ILE A 596 -9.48 -12.23 30.98
N VAL A 597 -10.11 -13.28 31.51
CA VAL A 597 -11.30 -13.13 32.38
C VAL A 597 -11.00 -12.19 33.54
N LYS A 598 -9.89 -12.39 34.26
CA LYS A 598 -9.49 -11.50 35.38
C LYS A 598 -9.28 -10.05 34.94
N ILE A 599 -8.73 -9.81 33.72
CA ILE A 599 -8.56 -8.45 33.19
C ILE A 599 -9.91 -7.82 32.91
N LEU A 600 -10.85 -8.54 32.27
CA LEU A 600 -12.19 -8.04 31.98
C LEU A 600 -12.96 -7.73 33.28
N ASP A 601 -12.90 -8.62 34.28
CA ASP A 601 -13.52 -8.41 35.58
C ASP A 601 -12.97 -7.17 36.30
N ALA A 602 -11.64 -6.98 36.26
CA ALA A 602 -11.00 -5.81 36.84
C ALA A 602 -11.42 -4.51 36.15
N ARG A 603 -11.51 -4.48 34.83
CA ARG A 603 -12.00 -3.34 34.05
C ARG A 603 -13.46 -3.02 34.39
N LYS A 604 -14.30 -4.03 34.42
CA LYS A 604 -15.70 -3.88 34.81
C LYS A 604 -15.82 -3.27 36.22
N ALA A 605 -15.07 -3.83 37.16
CA ALA A 605 -15.06 -3.36 38.54
C ALA A 605 -14.56 -1.91 38.68
N SER A 606 -13.51 -1.50 37.96
CA SER A 606 -12.99 -0.13 38.03
C SER A 606 -14.02 0.90 37.55
N VAL A 607 -14.75 0.60 36.46
CA VAL A 607 -15.80 1.50 35.95
C VAL A 607 -17.02 1.51 36.86
N SER A 608 -17.46 0.34 37.36
CA SER A 608 -18.61 0.24 38.27
C SER A 608 -18.36 0.93 39.63
N ASN A 609 -17.12 0.84 40.14
CA ASN A 609 -16.70 1.52 41.35
C ASN A 609 -16.38 3.02 41.11
N GLY A 610 -16.33 3.46 39.88
CA GLY A 610 -16.06 4.83 39.48
C GLY A 610 -14.58 5.25 39.69
N LYS A 611 -13.67 4.35 40.01
CA LYS A 611 -12.27 4.67 40.33
C LYS A 611 -11.27 3.69 39.71
N GLY A 612 -10.08 4.18 39.44
CA GLY A 612 -8.99 3.34 38.96
C GLY A 612 -9.12 2.90 37.52
N ILE A 613 -9.82 3.67 36.69
CA ILE A 613 -10.00 3.41 35.25
C ILE A 613 -8.65 3.60 34.57
N ASP A 614 -8.14 2.50 33.98
CA ASP A 614 -6.85 2.47 33.31
C ASP A 614 -6.92 2.98 31.85
N TRP A 615 -5.76 3.09 31.22
CA TRP A 615 -5.62 3.58 29.84
C TRP A 615 -6.44 2.80 28.83
N SER A 616 -6.38 1.48 28.89
CA SER A 616 -7.04 0.60 27.94
C SER A 616 -8.56 0.56 28.12
N THR A 617 -9.02 0.69 29.34
CA THR A 617 -10.43 0.82 29.67
C THR A 617 -10.98 2.15 29.16
N ALA A 618 -10.26 3.25 29.36
CA ALA A 618 -10.63 4.56 28.83
C ALA A 618 -10.67 4.60 27.30
N GLU A 619 -9.72 3.93 26.64
CA GLU A 619 -9.73 3.75 25.19
C GLU A 619 -10.99 3.00 24.71
N ALA A 620 -11.32 1.88 25.37
CA ALA A 620 -12.48 1.09 25.01
C ALA A 620 -13.79 1.85 25.23
N LEU A 621 -13.89 2.67 26.29
CA LEU A 621 -15.03 3.55 26.56
C LEU A 621 -15.14 4.66 25.51
N ALA A 622 -14.01 5.23 25.05
CA ALA A 622 -13.98 6.21 23.98
C ALA A 622 -14.52 5.62 22.67
N PHE A 623 -14.05 4.45 22.31
CA PHE A 623 -14.52 3.76 21.11
C PHE A 623 -15.98 3.37 21.24
N GLY A 624 -16.38 2.74 22.33
CA GLY A 624 -17.76 2.30 22.57
C GLY A 624 -18.76 3.45 22.49
N SER A 625 -18.45 4.57 23.11
CA SER A 625 -19.31 5.76 23.06
C SER A 625 -19.40 6.38 21.67
N LEU A 626 -18.31 6.43 20.90
CA LEU A 626 -18.32 6.90 19.51
C LEU A 626 -19.16 5.99 18.60
N LEU A 627 -19.07 4.66 18.78
CA LEU A 627 -19.85 3.70 18.01
C LEU A 627 -21.36 3.89 18.23
N GLU A 628 -21.79 4.18 19.46
CA GLU A 628 -23.19 4.49 19.77
C GLU A 628 -23.65 5.86 19.24
N GLU A 629 -22.75 6.83 19.17
CA GLU A 629 -23.01 8.16 18.60
C GLU A 629 -23.03 8.17 17.06
N GLY A 630 -22.79 7.03 16.41
CA GLY A 630 -22.84 6.91 14.95
C GLY A 630 -21.49 7.15 14.25
N TYR A 631 -20.37 7.09 14.97
CA TYR A 631 -19.04 7.18 14.41
C TYR A 631 -18.40 5.78 14.33
N PRO A 632 -18.12 5.25 13.13
CA PRO A 632 -17.29 4.06 12.99
C PRO A 632 -15.90 4.28 13.55
N VAL A 633 -15.28 3.23 14.03
CA VAL A 633 -13.86 3.25 14.46
C VAL A 633 -13.09 2.21 13.69
N ARG A 634 -12.00 2.62 13.04
CA ARG A 634 -11.06 1.75 12.35
C ARG A 634 -9.69 1.91 12.98
N LEU A 635 -9.17 0.85 13.60
CA LEU A 635 -7.85 0.80 14.21
C LEU A 635 -7.01 -0.28 13.54
N VAL A 636 -5.88 0.12 13.00
CA VAL A 636 -4.97 -0.72 12.22
C VAL A 636 -3.55 -0.55 12.72
N GLY A 637 -2.85 -1.65 12.88
CA GLY A 637 -1.44 -1.68 13.26
C GLY A 637 -0.98 -3.10 13.57
N GLN A 638 0.31 -3.27 13.75
CA GLN A 638 0.90 -4.56 14.08
C GLN A 638 0.48 -4.96 15.51
N ASP A 639 -0.07 -6.16 15.67
CA ASP A 639 -0.54 -6.71 16.96
C ASP A 639 -1.60 -5.87 17.70
N SER A 640 -2.31 -4.97 17.00
CA SER A 640 -3.22 -3.99 17.61
C SER A 640 -4.45 -4.63 18.26
N GLY A 641 -4.89 -5.81 17.81
CA GLY A 641 -6.02 -6.52 18.39
C GLY A 641 -5.83 -6.90 19.87
N ARG A 642 -4.63 -7.34 20.24
CA ARG A 642 -4.20 -7.59 21.60
C ARG A 642 -3.59 -6.33 22.23
N GLY A 643 -2.94 -5.50 21.43
CA GLY A 643 -1.99 -4.47 21.78
C GLY A 643 -0.58 -5.02 21.95
N THR A 644 0.42 -4.32 21.45
CA THR A 644 1.85 -4.72 21.53
C THR A 644 2.27 -5.05 22.97
N PHE A 645 1.78 -4.26 23.95
CA PHE A 645 2.10 -4.41 25.36
C PHE A 645 1.07 -5.27 26.12
N SER A 646 0.26 -6.06 25.43
CA SER A 646 -0.80 -6.89 26.03
C SER A 646 -1.76 -6.04 26.90
N GLN A 647 -2.18 -4.91 26.36
CA GLN A 647 -3.02 -3.94 27.09
C GLN A 647 -4.45 -3.89 26.56
N ARG A 648 -4.68 -3.96 25.22
CA ARG A 648 -5.99 -3.66 24.62
C ARG A 648 -6.97 -4.80 24.73
N HIS A 649 -6.63 -5.98 24.26
CA HIS A 649 -7.51 -7.16 24.21
C HIS A 649 -8.87 -6.89 23.56
N SER A 650 -8.88 -6.14 22.45
CA SER A 650 -10.09 -5.86 21.68
C SER A 650 -10.64 -7.07 20.93
N VAL A 651 -9.80 -8.08 20.71
CA VAL A 651 -10.16 -9.36 20.07
C VAL A 651 -9.99 -10.46 21.09
N LEU A 652 -11.08 -11.07 21.50
CA LEU A 652 -11.08 -12.23 22.39
C LEU A 652 -11.05 -13.52 21.55
N ARG A 653 -10.31 -14.52 22.03
CA ARG A 653 -10.13 -15.82 21.38
C ARG A 653 -10.72 -16.93 22.21
N ASN A 654 -11.59 -17.73 21.61
CA ASN A 654 -12.05 -18.96 22.20
C ASN A 654 -10.90 -19.97 22.27
N GLN A 655 -10.66 -20.52 23.45
CA GLN A 655 -9.55 -21.46 23.69
C GLN A 655 -9.83 -22.86 23.12
N GLU A 656 -11.06 -23.15 22.66
CA GLU A 656 -11.41 -24.47 22.11
C GLU A 656 -11.28 -24.52 20.58
N ASP A 657 -11.73 -23.48 19.86
CA ASP A 657 -11.85 -23.46 18.42
C ASP A 657 -11.14 -22.27 17.75
N ASN A 658 -10.44 -21.43 18.54
CA ASN A 658 -9.77 -20.22 18.09
C ASN A 658 -10.68 -19.19 17.43
N SER A 659 -12.01 -19.29 17.57
CA SER A 659 -12.95 -18.31 17.05
C SER A 659 -12.74 -16.93 17.68
N ARG A 660 -13.01 -15.89 16.91
CA ARG A 660 -12.81 -14.47 17.29
C ARG A 660 -14.12 -13.86 17.77
N TYR A 661 -14.04 -13.15 18.88
CA TYR A 661 -15.11 -12.29 19.36
C TYR A 661 -14.59 -10.88 19.61
N ILE A 662 -15.34 -9.88 19.14
CA ILE A 662 -14.98 -8.47 19.28
C ILE A 662 -16.05 -7.80 20.14
N PRO A 663 -15.81 -7.58 21.44
CA PRO A 663 -16.81 -7.02 22.36
C PRO A 663 -17.39 -5.69 21.89
N LEU A 664 -16.57 -4.77 21.38
CA LEU A 664 -16.98 -3.46 20.88
C LEU A 664 -17.95 -3.52 19.69
N ASN A 665 -18.12 -4.66 19.02
CA ASN A 665 -19.16 -4.85 18.00
C ASN A 665 -20.48 -5.42 18.56
N ASN A 666 -20.58 -5.55 19.88
CA ASN A 666 -21.73 -6.19 20.54
C ASN A 666 -22.29 -5.34 21.69
N ILE A 667 -22.18 -4.01 21.61
CA ILE A 667 -22.71 -3.07 22.60
C ILE A 667 -24.23 -2.90 22.40
N SER A 668 -24.66 -2.58 21.18
CA SER A 668 -26.07 -2.38 20.83
C SER A 668 -26.36 -2.80 19.38
N LYS A 669 -27.65 -3.01 19.05
CA LYS A 669 -28.06 -3.43 17.70
C LYS A 669 -27.83 -2.33 16.64
N ASN A 670 -27.84 -1.07 17.04
CA ASN A 670 -27.82 0.08 16.12
C ASN A 670 -26.48 0.81 16.13
N GLN A 671 -25.47 0.29 16.80
CA GLN A 671 -24.16 0.88 16.85
C GLN A 671 -23.45 0.82 15.49
N MET A 672 -22.47 1.68 15.31
CA MET A 672 -21.54 1.59 14.18
C MET A 672 -20.51 0.48 14.39
N ARG A 673 -19.79 0.17 13.31
CA ARG A 673 -18.79 -0.92 13.31
C ARG A 673 -17.46 -0.47 13.88
N TYR A 674 -16.88 -1.29 14.74
CA TYR A 674 -15.47 -1.27 15.11
C TYR A 674 -14.68 -2.24 14.22
N GLU A 675 -13.78 -1.73 13.42
CA GLU A 675 -12.86 -2.51 12.59
C GLU A 675 -11.47 -2.48 13.22
N ILE A 676 -11.03 -3.65 13.72
CA ILE A 676 -9.71 -3.84 14.30
C ILE A 676 -8.90 -4.78 13.42
N VAL A 677 -7.73 -4.33 12.99
CA VAL A 677 -6.89 -5.03 12.03
C VAL A 677 -5.47 -5.16 12.57
N ASP A 678 -5.05 -6.39 12.78
CA ASP A 678 -3.63 -6.69 12.92
C ASP A 678 -3.02 -6.63 11.53
N SER A 679 -2.25 -5.60 11.24
CA SER A 679 -1.64 -5.37 9.94
C SER A 679 -0.45 -6.30 9.69
N PHE A 680 -0.11 -6.50 8.42
CA PHE A 680 1.18 -7.09 8.08
C PHE A 680 2.33 -6.12 8.39
N LEU A 681 3.56 -6.62 8.35
CA LEU A 681 4.76 -5.93 8.81
C LEU A 681 5.23 -4.89 7.77
N SER A 682 4.55 -3.77 7.71
CA SER A 682 4.89 -2.59 6.92
C SER A 682 4.33 -1.34 7.58
N GLU A 683 5.13 -0.33 7.75
CA GLU A 683 4.72 1.00 8.20
C GLU A 683 4.29 1.86 7.01
N LEU A 684 5.07 1.84 5.92
CA LEU A 684 4.88 2.73 4.77
C LEU A 684 3.54 2.51 4.08
N ALA A 685 3.28 1.30 3.63
CA ALA A 685 2.06 1.00 2.90
C ALA A 685 0.83 1.07 3.81
N VAL A 686 0.92 0.60 5.05
CA VAL A 686 -0.21 0.61 5.99
C VAL A 686 -0.58 2.04 6.39
N LEU A 687 0.38 2.88 6.76
CA LEU A 687 0.10 4.28 7.09
C LEU A 687 -0.44 5.05 5.88
N GLY A 688 0.13 4.83 4.69
CA GLY A 688 -0.36 5.43 3.45
C GLY A 688 -1.81 5.04 3.14
N PHE A 689 -2.16 3.77 3.39
CA PHE A 689 -3.52 3.26 3.24
C PHE A 689 -4.49 3.92 4.21
N GLU A 690 -4.17 3.98 5.49
CA GLU A 690 -5.04 4.59 6.50
C GLU A 690 -5.18 6.11 6.30
N TYR A 691 -4.13 6.79 5.87
CA TYR A 691 -4.24 8.17 5.43
C TYR A 691 -5.23 8.30 4.26
N GLY A 692 -5.09 7.45 3.23
CA GLY A 692 -6.02 7.41 2.10
C GLY A 692 -7.47 7.16 2.53
N TYR A 693 -7.68 6.25 3.46
CA TYR A 693 -9.00 5.95 4.03
C TYR A 693 -9.61 7.21 4.70
N SER A 694 -8.83 7.90 5.51
CA SER A 694 -9.26 9.11 6.24
C SER A 694 -9.60 10.29 5.34
N LEU A 695 -9.02 10.36 4.12
CA LEU A 695 -9.33 11.41 3.13
C LEU A 695 -10.76 11.29 2.57
N VAL A 696 -11.31 10.10 2.56
CA VAL A 696 -12.63 9.81 1.96
C VAL A 696 -13.72 9.73 3.02
N GLU A 697 -13.41 9.18 4.19
CA GLU A 697 -14.39 8.92 5.24
C GLU A 697 -14.10 9.72 6.52
N PRO A 698 -14.46 11.00 6.55
CA PRO A 698 -14.20 11.88 7.69
C PRO A 698 -15.04 11.57 8.92
N ASN A 699 -16.06 10.71 8.80
CA ASN A 699 -16.93 10.29 9.90
C ASN A 699 -16.39 9.08 10.66
N THR A 700 -15.40 8.40 10.13
CA THR A 700 -14.72 7.30 10.80
C THR A 700 -13.53 7.81 11.60
N LEU A 701 -13.40 7.40 12.85
CA LEU A 701 -12.16 7.54 13.60
C LEU A 701 -11.15 6.54 13.04
N THR A 702 -10.33 7.01 12.11
CA THR A 702 -9.29 6.20 11.46
C THR A 702 -7.98 6.33 12.23
N ILE A 703 -7.47 5.21 12.72
CA ILE A 703 -6.29 5.15 13.59
C ILE A 703 -5.25 4.20 13.00
N TRP A 704 -4.03 4.67 12.88
CA TRP A 704 -2.85 3.82 12.70
C TRP A 704 -2.04 3.78 14.00
N GLU A 705 -1.76 2.58 14.51
CA GLU A 705 -0.91 2.36 15.67
C GLU A 705 0.43 1.75 15.25
N ALA A 706 1.51 2.46 15.52
CA ALA A 706 2.85 1.89 15.38
C ALA A 706 3.10 0.83 16.46
N GLN A 707 3.83 -0.22 16.16
CA GLN A 707 4.20 -1.22 17.18
C GLN A 707 5.07 -0.60 18.28
N PHE A 708 6.05 0.21 17.88
CA PHE A 708 6.74 1.22 18.65
C PHE A 708 6.76 2.51 17.83
N GLY A 709 6.65 3.66 18.49
CA GLY A 709 6.71 4.95 17.80
C GLY A 709 8.01 5.17 17.04
N ASP A 710 9.08 4.54 17.49
CA ASP A 710 10.40 4.52 16.84
C ASP A 710 10.32 4.07 15.36
N PHE A 711 9.41 3.14 15.04
CA PHE A 711 9.29 2.56 13.70
C PHE A 711 8.49 3.43 12.71
N ALA A 712 7.85 4.51 13.18
CA ALA A 712 7.14 5.44 12.32
C ALA A 712 8.04 6.07 11.24
N ASN A 713 9.36 6.09 11.46
CA ASN A 713 10.32 6.59 10.47
C ASN A 713 10.38 5.74 9.20
N GLY A 714 9.95 4.47 9.23
CA GLY A 714 9.78 3.64 8.05
C GLY A 714 8.73 4.18 7.07
N ALA A 715 7.82 5.04 7.55
CA ALA A 715 6.80 5.70 6.76
C ALA A 715 7.01 7.23 6.64
N GLN A 716 8.22 7.73 6.83
CA GLN A 716 8.50 9.17 6.90
C GLN A 716 8.04 9.91 5.64
N VAL A 717 8.14 9.31 4.46
CA VAL A 717 7.68 9.93 3.21
C VAL A 717 6.16 10.19 3.22
N VAL A 718 5.37 9.32 3.82
CA VAL A 718 3.92 9.52 3.98
C VAL A 718 3.66 10.65 4.98
N ILE A 719 4.40 10.69 6.08
CA ILE A 719 4.28 11.74 7.09
C ILE A 719 4.58 13.11 6.46
N ASP A 720 5.71 13.26 5.77
CA ASP A 720 6.17 14.54 5.23
C ASP A 720 5.32 14.99 4.03
N GLN A 721 5.09 14.09 3.08
CA GLN A 721 4.54 14.45 1.78
C GLN A 721 3.01 14.47 1.75
N PHE A 722 2.35 13.75 2.64
CA PHE A 722 0.89 13.62 2.65
C PHE A 722 0.29 14.14 3.96
N ILE A 723 0.61 13.56 5.11
CA ILE A 723 -0.06 13.86 6.38
C ILE A 723 0.18 15.32 6.83
N ALA A 724 1.44 15.76 6.84
CA ALA A 724 1.80 17.07 7.32
C ALA A 724 1.49 18.20 6.33
N SER A 725 1.55 17.93 5.03
CA SER A 725 1.54 18.94 3.98
C SER A 725 0.34 18.88 3.01
N GLY A 726 -0.44 17.80 3.03
CA GLY A 726 -1.50 17.56 2.04
C GLY A 726 -2.62 18.60 2.07
N GLU A 727 -2.99 19.08 3.24
CA GLU A 727 -3.98 20.16 3.37
C GLU A 727 -3.48 21.47 2.75
N ARG A 728 -2.23 21.84 2.98
CA ARG A 728 -1.65 23.09 2.44
C ARG A 728 -1.41 23.04 0.94
N LYS A 729 -0.96 21.87 0.41
CA LYS A 729 -0.67 21.69 -1.02
C LYS A 729 -1.92 21.47 -1.86
N TRP A 730 -2.82 20.62 -1.36
CA TRP A 730 -3.93 20.09 -2.16
C TRP A 730 -5.31 20.34 -1.55
N THR A 731 -5.35 21.04 -0.41
CA THR A 731 -6.61 21.28 0.32
C THR A 731 -7.31 19.98 0.75
N ARG A 732 -6.55 18.93 1.01
CA ARG A 732 -7.03 17.62 1.45
C ARG A 732 -6.89 17.48 2.96
N ALA A 733 -7.99 17.76 3.67
CA ALA A 733 -8.05 17.56 5.12
C ALA A 733 -8.10 16.05 5.46
N SER A 734 -7.51 15.68 6.60
CA SER A 734 -7.48 14.31 7.11
C SER A 734 -7.77 14.30 8.61
N GLY A 735 -8.58 13.32 9.05
CA GLY A 735 -8.86 13.05 10.45
C GLY A 735 -8.00 11.91 11.03
N LEU A 736 -6.96 11.48 10.34
CA LEU A 736 -6.09 10.37 10.77
C LEU A 736 -5.54 10.58 12.17
N VAL A 737 -5.58 9.54 12.99
CA VAL A 737 -4.91 9.49 14.30
C VAL A 737 -3.71 8.55 14.19
N MET A 738 -2.56 8.98 14.67
CA MET A 738 -1.37 8.15 14.81
C MET A 738 -1.10 7.92 16.30
N LEU A 739 -1.10 6.65 16.72
CA LEU A 739 -0.72 6.24 18.08
C LEU A 739 0.73 5.74 18.06
N LEU A 740 1.58 6.44 18.78
CA LEU A 740 3.02 6.23 18.74
C LEU A 740 3.55 5.91 20.14
N PRO A 741 3.76 4.62 20.51
CA PRO A 741 4.35 4.27 21.79
C PRO A 741 5.69 4.97 21.99
N HIS A 742 5.78 5.74 23.08
CA HIS A 742 6.93 6.60 23.41
C HIS A 742 7.16 6.62 24.93
N GLY A 743 8.41 6.61 25.34
CA GLY A 743 8.82 6.68 26.74
C GLY A 743 10.17 6.03 26.99
N TYR A 744 10.96 6.62 27.88
CA TYR A 744 12.32 6.21 28.19
C TYR A 744 12.29 5.25 29.41
N GLU A 745 12.44 3.95 29.12
CA GLU A 745 12.25 2.88 30.11
C GLU A 745 13.43 1.87 30.14
N GLY A 746 14.56 2.28 29.57
CA GLY A 746 15.77 1.44 29.57
C GLY A 746 15.73 0.30 28.52
N GLN A 747 14.86 0.42 27.50
CA GLN A 747 14.69 -0.56 26.42
C GLN A 747 15.59 -0.30 25.20
N GLY A 748 16.56 0.60 25.32
CA GLY A 748 17.50 0.91 24.28
C GLY A 748 17.04 1.98 23.29
N PRO A 749 17.84 2.28 22.26
CA PRO A 749 17.64 3.42 21.38
C PRO A 749 16.43 3.29 20.42
N GLU A 750 15.98 2.06 20.11
CA GLU A 750 14.95 1.81 19.10
C GLU A 750 13.58 1.43 19.69
N HIS A 751 13.40 1.57 21.00
CA HIS A 751 12.17 1.27 21.72
C HIS A 751 11.85 2.35 22.78
N SER A 752 12.33 3.58 22.56
CA SER A 752 12.20 4.68 23.50
C SER A 752 11.54 5.92 22.91
N SER A 753 11.85 6.28 21.67
CA SER A 753 11.45 7.57 21.11
C SER A 753 10.69 7.44 19.80
N ALA A 754 9.46 7.91 19.79
CA ALA A 754 8.71 8.18 18.55
C ALA A 754 9.26 9.39 17.76
N ARG A 755 10.33 10.02 18.24
CA ARG A 755 10.95 11.21 17.68
C ARG A 755 9.94 12.35 17.49
N LEU A 756 9.29 12.71 18.59
CA LEU A 756 8.25 13.74 18.61
C LEU A 756 8.74 15.09 18.08
N GLU A 757 10.03 15.38 18.19
CA GLU A 757 10.68 16.58 17.62
C GLU A 757 10.52 16.69 16.11
N ARG A 758 10.47 15.57 15.39
CA ARG A 758 10.25 15.58 13.93
C ARG A 758 8.84 16.00 13.57
N PHE A 759 7.84 15.53 14.33
CA PHE A 759 6.47 15.98 14.16
C PHE A 759 6.31 17.46 14.52
N LEU A 760 6.94 17.91 15.59
CA LEU A 760 6.89 19.32 15.99
C LEU A 760 7.56 20.24 14.97
N GLN A 761 8.65 19.78 14.32
CA GLN A 761 9.29 20.51 13.23
C GLN A 761 8.37 20.68 12.02
N LEU A 762 7.53 19.70 11.73
CA LEU A 762 6.57 19.74 10.61
C LEU A 762 5.33 20.60 10.91
N CYS A 763 5.17 21.05 12.14
CA CYS A 763 4.01 21.80 12.59
C CYS A 763 4.07 23.29 12.16
N ALA A 764 3.09 23.71 11.36
CA ALA A 764 2.86 25.10 11.00
C ALA A 764 1.40 25.31 10.57
N ASN A 765 0.87 26.49 10.69
CA ASN A 765 -0.49 26.84 10.25
C ASN A 765 -1.60 25.90 10.77
N ASP A 766 -1.45 25.40 11.99
CA ASP A 766 -2.36 24.43 12.63
C ASP A 766 -2.61 23.14 11.80
N ASN A 767 -1.61 22.70 11.03
CA ASN A 767 -1.71 21.54 10.13
C ASN A 767 -1.84 20.19 10.87
N LEU A 768 -1.26 20.06 12.06
CA LEU A 768 -1.24 18.87 12.90
C LEU A 768 -1.70 19.19 14.31
N GLN A 769 -1.99 18.12 15.08
CA GLN A 769 -2.08 18.20 16.54
C GLN A 769 -1.09 17.19 17.11
N VAL A 770 -0.24 17.61 18.05
CA VAL A 770 0.74 16.74 18.71
C VAL A 770 0.47 16.71 20.19
N LEU A 771 0.14 15.53 20.71
CA LEU A 771 -0.23 15.30 22.10
C LEU A 771 0.72 14.29 22.77
N ASN A 772 0.91 14.47 24.07
CA ASN A 772 1.59 13.50 24.93
C ASN A 772 0.79 13.38 26.23
N CYS A 773 -0.29 12.59 26.17
CA CYS A 773 -1.25 12.47 27.26
C CYS A 773 -0.68 11.67 28.45
N THR A 774 -1.03 12.11 29.67
CA THR A 774 -0.57 11.49 30.93
C THR A 774 -1.68 10.91 31.76
N THR A 775 -2.96 11.04 31.36
CA THR A 775 -4.08 10.41 32.06
C THR A 775 -5.01 9.69 31.10
N PRO A 776 -5.65 8.59 31.54
CA PRO A 776 -6.65 7.87 30.77
C PRO A 776 -7.80 8.77 30.31
N ALA A 777 -8.32 9.64 31.17
CA ALA A 777 -9.40 10.56 30.82
C ALA A 777 -8.98 11.54 29.72
N ASN A 778 -7.79 12.11 29.82
CA ASN A 778 -7.34 13.05 28.79
C ASN A 778 -7.14 12.37 27.42
N TYR A 779 -6.67 11.11 27.40
CA TYR A 779 -6.59 10.28 26.21
C TYR A 779 -7.98 9.97 25.61
N TYR A 780 -8.94 9.57 26.45
CA TYR A 780 -10.35 9.40 26.06
C TYR A 780 -10.89 10.65 25.38
N HIS A 781 -10.69 11.81 26.00
CA HIS A 781 -11.14 13.08 25.45
C HIS A 781 -10.42 13.47 24.15
N ALA A 782 -9.14 13.14 24.00
CA ALA A 782 -8.41 13.39 22.76
C ALA A 782 -9.01 12.66 21.56
N LEU A 783 -9.35 11.37 21.74
CA LEU A 783 -9.95 10.52 20.72
C LEU A 783 -11.37 11.01 20.34
N ARG A 784 -12.20 11.27 21.34
CA ARG A 784 -13.56 11.75 21.08
C ARG A 784 -13.60 13.15 20.49
N ARG A 785 -12.75 14.06 21.00
CA ARG A 785 -12.59 15.41 20.47
C ARG A 785 -12.29 15.42 18.97
N GLN A 786 -11.51 14.44 18.49
CA GLN A 786 -11.18 14.31 17.07
C GLN A 786 -12.44 14.17 16.20
N MET A 787 -13.47 13.49 16.72
CA MET A 787 -14.72 13.25 15.98
C MET A 787 -15.77 14.34 16.20
N HIS A 788 -15.81 14.97 17.37
CA HIS A 788 -16.82 15.97 17.73
C HIS A 788 -16.57 17.37 17.15
N ARG A 789 -15.36 17.64 16.65
CA ARG A 789 -15.04 18.91 15.98
C ARG A 789 -15.65 18.99 14.58
N GLU A 790 -16.03 20.20 14.16
CA GLU A 790 -16.53 20.47 12.79
C GLU A 790 -15.42 20.52 11.74
N PHE A 791 -14.19 20.31 12.11
CA PHE A 791 -13.02 20.23 11.24
C PHE A 791 -12.21 18.98 11.51
N ARG A 792 -11.36 18.58 10.56
CA ARG A 792 -10.44 17.46 10.71
C ARG A 792 -9.00 17.94 10.53
N LYS A 793 -8.13 17.49 11.43
CA LYS A 793 -6.68 17.67 11.39
C LYS A 793 -6.03 16.38 11.84
N PRO A 794 -4.93 15.94 11.25
CA PRO A 794 -4.20 14.77 11.74
C PRO A 794 -3.80 14.94 13.20
N LEU A 795 -3.96 13.87 13.97
CA LEU A 795 -3.73 13.83 15.41
C LEU A 795 -2.63 12.83 15.73
N ILE A 796 -1.52 13.33 16.24
CA ILE A 796 -0.35 12.54 16.62
C ILE A 796 -0.34 12.43 18.13
N ILE A 797 -0.46 11.21 18.67
CA ILE A 797 -0.48 10.94 20.11
C ILE A 797 0.72 10.09 20.48
N MET A 798 1.59 10.61 21.32
CA MET A 798 2.58 9.84 22.05
C MET A 798 1.85 8.97 23.06
N THR A 799 1.82 7.66 22.86
CA THR A 799 1.13 6.73 23.76
C THR A 799 2.12 6.11 24.75
N PRO A 800 1.68 5.81 25.98
CA PRO A 800 2.56 5.29 27.01
C PRO A 800 2.84 3.79 26.85
N LYS A 801 3.89 3.34 27.52
CA LYS A 801 4.23 1.92 27.74
C LYS A 801 4.10 1.56 29.21
N SER A 802 4.98 2.03 30.09
CA SER A 802 4.92 1.72 31.52
C SER A 802 3.72 2.34 32.23
N LEU A 803 3.25 3.52 31.78
CA LEU A 803 2.05 4.15 32.34
C LEU A 803 0.78 3.32 32.16
N LEU A 804 0.75 2.37 31.23
CA LEU A 804 -0.36 1.41 31.09
C LEU A 804 -0.63 0.60 32.38
N ARG A 805 0.36 0.51 33.28
CA ARG A 805 0.28 -0.23 34.56
C ARG A 805 0.69 0.59 35.77
N ASN A 806 0.84 1.91 35.59
CA ASN A 806 1.22 2.79 36.67
C ASN A 806 0.00 3.09 37.56
N LYS A 807 0.15 2.89 38.88
CA LYS A 807 -0.92 3.08 39.88
C LYS A 807 -1.45 4.50 40.00
N TYR A 808 -0.67 5.51 39.58
CA TYR A 808 -1.08 6.92 39.58
C TYR A 808 -1.64 7.37 38.23
N CYS A 809 -1.43 6.57 37.16
CA CYS A 809 -1.96 6.86 35.83
C CYS A 809 -3.33 6.19 35.65
N VAL A 810 -4.28 6.61 36.47
CA VAL A 810 -5.68 6.18 36.47
C VAL A 810 -6.60 7.40 36.49
N SER A 811 -7.88 7.21 36.16
CA SER A 811 -8.89 8.27 36.20
C SER A 811 -10.15 7.80 36.90
N ASN A 812 -10.97 8.76 37.32
CA ASN A 812 -12.27 8.50 37.92
C ASN A 812 -13.38 8.63 36.89
N ILE A 813 -14.53 8.01 37.09
CA ILE A 813 -15.64 8.01 36.12
C ILE A 813 -16.18 9.43 35.86
N GLU A 814 -16.09 10.31 36.84
CA GLU A 814 -16.50 11.71 36.73
C GLU A 814 -15.67 12.47 35.69
N ASP A 815 -14.42 12.07 35.46
CA ASP A 815 -13.53 12.68 34.48
C ASP A 815 -13.97 12.46 33.03
N PHE A 816 -14.94 11.56 32.79
CA PHE A 816 -15.49 11.21 31.46
C PHE A 816 -16.88 11.78 31.18
N ASN A 817 -17.50 12.46 32.18
CA ASN A 817 -18.88 12.94 32.14
C ASN A 817 -19.13 14.00 31.09
N LYS A 818 -20.42 14.28 30.81
CA LYS A 818 -20.88 15.19 29.71
C LYS A 818 -20.20 16.57 29.72
N ASP A 819 -19.90 17.12 30.87
CA ASP A 819 -19.34 18.47 30.99
C ASP A 819 -17.80 18.51 30.98
N THR A 820 -17.17 17.33 30.83
CA THR A 820 -15.73 17.21 30.77
C THR A 820 -15.19 17.29 29.35
N PHE A 821 -13.94 17.64 29.21
CA PHE A 821 -13.29 17.86 27.92
C PHE A 821 -11.76 17.71 28.03
N PHE A 822 -11.10 17.66 26.91
CA PHE A 822 -9.64 17.57 26.82
C PHE A 822 -8.94 18.78 27.43
N HIS A 823 -8.07 18.55 28.40
CA HIS A 823 -7.20 19.55 29.00
C HIS A 823 -5.84 19.59 28.31
N ARG A 824 -5.46 20.76 27.80
CA ARG A 824 -4.18 20.98 27.11
C ARG A 824 -2.99 21.05 28.07
N ILE A 825 -3.28 21.36 29.32
CA ILE A 825 -2.35 21.39 30.45
C ILE A 825 -3.06 20.73 31.63
N LEU A 826 -2.36 19.85 32.32
CA LEU A 826 -2.84 19.24 33.56
C LEU A 826 -2.04 19.74 34.75
N TRP A 827 -2.75 19.85 35.84
CA TRP A 827 -2.20 20.33 37.13
C TRP A 827 -1.44 19.22 37.84
N ASP A 828 -0.68 19.67 38.84
CA ASP A 828 -0.05 18.81 39.79
C ASP A 828 -1.08 18.08 40.66
N HIS A 829 -0.89 16.80 40.92
CA HIS A 829 -1.75 16.01 41.80
C HIS A 829 -1.77 16.59 43.22
N ALA A 830 -0.68 17.21 43.68
CA ALA A 830 -0.58 17.82 45.03
C ALA A 830 -1.37 19.15 45.15
N LEU A 831 -1.96 19.66 44.07
CA LEU A 831 -2.89 20.80 44.16
C LEU A 831 -4.33 20.38 44.53
N ASP A 832 -4.59 19.08 44.56
CA ASP A 832 -5.82 18.50 45.02
C ASP A 832 -5.57 17.84 46.40
N GLU A 833 -6.10 18.44 47.45
CA GLU A 833 -5.86 17.99 48.84
C GLU A 833 -6.47 16.60 49.12
N GLU A 834 -7.46 16.14 48.35
CA GLU A 834 -8.10 14.84 48.49
C GLU A 834 -7.22 13.68 47.96
N ASN A 835 -6.24 13.97 47.13
CA ASN A 835 -5.37 12.96 46.55
C ASN A 835 -4.28 12.38 47.49
N GLY A 836 -4.17 12.89 48.71
CA GLY A 836 -3.24 12.37 49.72
C GLY A 836 -1.75 12.60 49.45
N PHE A 837 -1.40 13.47 48.51
CA PHE A 837 -0.04 13.92 48.23
C PHE A 837 0.42 15.01 49.18
N ILE A 838 1.73 15.34 49.16
CA ILE A 838 2.31 16.40 49.97
C ILE A 838 1.56 17.72 49.75
N LYS A 839 1.25 18.44 50.84
CA LYS A 839 0.67 19.78 50.73
C LYS A 839 1.74 20.77 50.29
N LEU A 840 1.54 21.38 49.14
CA LEU A 840 2.42 22.41 48.62
C LEU A 840 2.31 23.71 49.41
N LYS A 841 3.39 24.45 49.46
CA LYS A 841 3.39 25.83 49.99
C LYS A 841 2.43 26.72 49.19
N GLU A 842 2.01 27.83 49.81
CA GLU A 842 1.27 28.89 49.12
C GLU A 842 2.00 29.34 47.85
N SER A 843 1.27 29.74 46.85
CA SER A 843 1.82 30.11 45.52
C SER A 843 2.96 31.14 45.61
N SER A 844 2.89 32.07 46.61
CA SER A 844 3.92 33.06 46.90
C SER A 844 5.24 32.49 47.44
N LYS A 845 5.25 31.27 47.91
CA LYS A 845 6.42 30.57 48.50
C LYS A 845 6.95 29.43 47.61
N ILE A 846 6.33 29.18 46.48
CA ILE A 846 6.83 28.23 45.46
C ILE A 846 8.09 28.80 44.82
N LYS A 847 9.16 28.02 44.80
CA LYS A 847 10.47 28.44 44.23
C LYS A 847 10.69 27.96 42.82
N LYS A 848 10.18 26.80 42.50
CA LYS A 848 10.36 26.20 41.15
C LYS A 848 9.02 25.78 40.56
N VAL A 849 8.83 26.13 39.29
CA VAL A 849 7.75 25.63 38.42
C VAL A 849 8.38 24.75 37.35
N ILE A 850 8.08 23.47 37.40
CA ILE A 850 8.56 22.49 36.44
C ILE A 850 7.46 22.22 35.42
N LEU A 851 7.73 22.55 34.14
CA LEU A 851 6.91 22.22 33.00
C LEU A 851 7.49 20.95 32.36
N CYS A 852 6.71 19.93 32.13
CA CYS A 852 7.14 18.68 31.54
C CYS A 852 6.05 18.08 30.63
N SER A 853 6.36 17.01 29.93
CA SER A 853 5.43 16.27 29.08
C SER A 853 5.68 14.77 29.20
N GLY A 854 4.60 13.98 29.22
CA GLY A 854 4.69 12.52 29.25
C GLY A 854 5.09 11.91 30.59
N LYS A 855 5.68 10.73 30.52
CA LYS A 855 5.96 9.83 31.66
C LYS A 855 6.82 10.47 32.77
N VAL A 856 7.75 11.33 32.43
CA VAL A 856 8.68 11.95 33.39
C VAL A 856 7.95 12.65 34.54
N TYR A 857 6.74 13.10 34.32
CA TYR A 857 5.90 13.67 35.37
C TYR A 857 5.75 12.73 36.59
N PHE A 858 5.48 11.45 36.32
CA PHE A 858 5.28 10.49 37.42
C PHE A 858 6.57 10.17 38.18
N ASP A 859 7.71 10.14 37.49
CA ASP A 859 9.01 9.96 38.07
C ASP A 859 9.33 11.15 39.03
N LEU A 860 9.01 12.36 38.55
CA LEU A 860 9.17 13.58 39.36
C LEU A 860 8.19 13.62 40.53
N LEU A 861 6.93 13.22 40.36
CA LEU A 861 5.91 13.15 41.37
C LEU A 861 6.39 12.23 42.54
N GLU A 862 6.75 10.98 42.19
CA GLU A 862 7.23 10.02 43.19
C GLU A 862 8.50 10.50 43.94
N ALA A 863 9.42 11.11 43.20
CA ALA A 863 10.63 11.66 43.82
C ALA A 863 10.34 12.84 44.76
N ARG A 864 9.44 13.75 44.37
CA ARG A 864 9.02 14.87 45.18
C ARG A 864 8.37 14.42 46.50
N GLU A 865 7.46 13.47 46.44
CA GLU A 865 6.81 12.89 47.62
C GLU A 865 7.85 12.28 48.56
N LYS A 866 8.79 11.52 48.03
CA LYS A 866 9.87 10.89 48.80
C LYS A 866 10.81 11.92 49.48
N LEU A 867 11.14 12.99 48.73
CA LEU A 867 12.04 14.06 49.19
C LEU A 867 11.33 15.14 50.02
N LYS A 868 10.00 15.08 50.12
CA LYS A 868 9.14 16.06 50.83
C LYS A 868 9.39 17.51 50.35
N LYS A 869 9.55 17.73 49.04
CA LYS A 869 9.79 19.06 48.47
C LYS A 869 8.46 19.79 48.19
N ASP A 870 8.04 20.62 49.16
CA ASP A 870 6.77 21.33 49.17
C ASP A 870 6.81 22.70 48.46
N ASP A 871 7.97 23.11 47.93
CA ASP A 871 8.21 24.39 47.26
C ASP A 871 8.45 24.21 45.72
N VAL A 872 8.15 23.03 45.18
CA VAL A 872 8.25 22.71 43.73
C VAL A 872 6.90 22.23 43.23
N VAL A 873 6.37 22.90 42.20
CA VAL A 873 5.11 22.54 41.55
C VAL A 873 5.37 21.98 40.16
N LEU A 874 4.62 20.98 39.75
CA LEU A 874 4.76 20.27 38.48
C LEU A 874 3.56 20.52 37.57
N TYR A 875 3.76 20.90 36.32
CA TYR A 875 2.71 21.04 35.29
C TYR A 875 2.99 20.17 34.11
N ARG A 876 1.96 19.54 33.57
CA ARG A 876 2.02 18.69 32.38
C ARG A 876 1.49 19.40 31.18
N ILE A 877 2.30 19.55 30.15
CA ILE A 877 1.87 20.05 28.84
C ILE A 877 1.41 18.83 28.02
N GLU A 878 0.11 18.62 27.95
CA GLU A 878 -0.51 17.48 27.27
C GLU A 878 -0.61 17.69 25.75
N GLN A 879 -0.77 18.94 25.31
CA GLN A 879 -0.79 19.34 23.91
C GLN A 879 0.43 20.19 23.59
N LEU A 880 1.36 19.60 22.81
CA LEU A 880 2.60 20.26 22.41
C LEU A 880 2.38 21.18 21.20
N TYR A 881 1.46 20.81 20.31
CA TYR A 881 1.05 21.64 19.18
C TYR A 881 -0.44 21.47 18.86
N PRO A 882 -1.20 22.54 18.54
CA PRO A 882 -0.84 23.95 18.78
C PRO A 882 -0.57 24.24 20.26
N PHE A 883 0.50 25.00 20.53
CA PHE A 883 0.94 25.22 21.92
C PHE A 883 -0.08 26.04 22.74
N PRO A 884 -0.45 25.64 23.97
CA PRO A 884 -1.58 26.19 24.72
C PRO A 884 -1.21 27.45 25.52
N VAL A 885 -0.67 28.49 24.90
CA VAL A 885 -0.17 29.71 25.55
C VAL A 885 -1.19 30.31 26.52
N LYS A 886 -2.45 30.51 26.08
CA LYS A 886 -3.49 31.14 26.93
C LYS A 886 -3.78 30.33 28.19
N SER A 887 -3.76 28.98 28.09
CA SER A 887 -3.94 28.12 29.24
C SER A 887 -2.72 28.21 30.16
N LEU A 888 -1.51 28.21 29.58
CA LEU A 888 -0.28 28.33 30.38
C LEU A 888 -0.21 29.66 31.13
N VAL A 889 -0.50 30.77 30.49
CA VAL A 889 -0.60 32.09 31.13
C VAL A 889 -1.52 32.04 32.36
N ARG A 890 -2.72 31.48 32.24
CA ARG A 890 -3.69 31.40 33.31
C ARG A 890 -3.15 30.59 34.50
N GLU A 891 -2.52 29.45 34.22
CA GLU A 891 -2.09 28.53 35.28
C GLU A 891 -0.84 29.01 36.03
N ILE A 892 0.14 29.58 35.34
CA ILE A 892 1.43 29.91 35.95
C ILE A 892 1.57 31.37 36.42
N LYS A 893 0.65 32.26 36.07
CA LYS A 893 0.68 33.69 36.43
C LYS A 893 0.86 33.92 37.95
N LYS A 894 0.28 33.06 38.78
CA LYS A 894 0.36 33.15 40.26
C LYS A 894 1.76 32.92 40.81
N TYR A 895 2.69 32.36 40.04
CA TYR A 895 4.08 32.13 40.44
C TYR A 895 5.07 33.13 39.82
N ALA A 896 4.61 34.04 38.98
CA ALA A 896 5.44 34.93 38.18
C ALA A 896 6.48 35.74 38.98
N LYS A 897 6.16 36.11 40.23
CA LYS A 897 7.00 36.98 41.06
C LYS A 897 8.03 36.26 41.90
N ASN A 898 7.88 34.93 42.10
CA ASN A 898 8.65 34.22 43.12
C ASN A 898 9.39 33.00 42.66
N ALA A 899 8.95 32.39 41.53
CA ALA A 899 9.48 31.12 41.07
C ALA A 899 10.39 31.24 39.83
N ASN A 900 11.32 30.33 39.72
CA ASN A 900 12.07 30.06 38.52
C ASN A 900 11.36 28.95 37.74
N PHE A 901 11.44 29.04 36.38
CA PHE A 901 10.73 28.17 35.49
C PHE A 901 11.70 27.25 34.74
N TYR A 902 11.32 25.97 34.64
CA TYR A 902 12.14 24.94 34.04
C TYR A 902 11.30 24.09 33.09
N TRP A 903 11.88 23.74 31.93
CA TRP A 903 11.39 22.65 31.12
C TRP A 903 12.16 21.38 31.44
N CYS A 904 11.44 20.30 31.80
CA CYS A 904 12.01 18.99 32.07
C CYS A 904 11.52 17.96 31.07
N GLN A 905 12.45 17.27 30.43
CA GLN A 905 12.15 16.16 29.49
C GLN A 905 13.12 15.01 29.66
N GLU A 906 12.71 13.81 29.21
CA GLU A 906 13.54 12.61 29.24
C GLU A 906 14.45 12.50 28.02
N GLU A 907 14.04 13.02 26.89
CA GLU A 907 14.77 13.02 25.63
C GLU A 907 16.07 13.82 25.75
N PRO A 908 17.11 13.47 24.95
CA PRO A 908 18.29 14.31 24.83
C PRO A 908 17.96 15.76 24.44
N LYS A 909 18.77 16.71 24.82
CA LYS A 909 18.50 18.14 24.61
C LYS A 909 18.25 18.53 23.15
N ASN A 910 18.90 17.85 22.20
CA ASN A 910 18.71 18.03 20.77
C ASN A 910 17.47 17.35 20.21
N MET A 911 16.76 16.57 21.03
CA MET A 911 15.54 15.83 20.69
C MET A 911 14.41 16.29 21.62
N GLY A 912 13.23 15.66 21.48
CA GLY A 912 12.08 16.00 22.29
C GLY A 912 11.47 17.35 21.97
N ALA A 913 10.76 17.95 22.90
CA ALA A 913 9.99 19.16 22.67
C ALA A 913 10.77 20.47 22.93
N TRP A 914 11.92 20.42 23.60
CA TRP A 914 12.63 21.61 24.09
C TRP A 914 12.72 22.76 23.08
N PHE A 915 13.27 22.50 21.90
CA PHE A 915 13.46 23.57 20.90
C PHE A 915 12.17 24.12 20.32
N SER A 916 11.11 23.34 20.35
CA SER A 916 9.80 23.77 19.83
C SER A 916 8.99 24.54 20.86
N VAL A 917 9.12 24.22 22.16
CA VAL A 917 8.29 24.83 23.23
C VAL A 917 8.96 26.02 23.92
N ARG A 918 10.29 26.12 23.88
CA ARG A 918 11.08 27.11 24.60
C ARG A 918 10.59 28.54 24.33
N ASP A 919 10.47 28.93 23.09
CA ASP A 919 10.12 30.30 22.71
C ASP A 919 8.65 30.64 23.08
N TYR A 920 7.72 29.67 23.01
CA TYR A 920 6.35 29.86 23.48
C TYR A 920 6.28 30.02 24.99
N ILE A 921 7.10 29.28 25.76
CA ILE A 921 7.15 29.40 27.20
C ILE A 921 7.78 30.73 27.59
N GLN A 922 8.88 31.11 26.95
CA GLN A 922 9.53 32.41 27.19
C GLN A 922 8.55 33.57 26.91
N TRP A 923 7.86 33.56 25.78
CA TRP A 923 6.82 34.55 25.48
C TRP A 923 5.69 34.55 26.53
N THR A 924 5.33 33.37 27.05
CA THR A 924 4.35 33.28 28.15
C THR A 924 4.87 33.95 29.41
N LEU A 925 6.12 33.74 29.80
CA LEU A 925 6.75 34.33 30.97
C LEU A 925 6.85 35.87 30.85
N GLU A 926 7.19 36.39 29.67
CA GLU A 926 7.18 37.79 29.37
C GLU A 926 5.75 38.39 29.49
N THR A 927 4.74 37.70 28.94
CA THR A 927 3.33 38.11 29.00
C THR A 927 2.78 38.22 30.43
N ILE A 928 3.22 37.36 31.35
CA ILE A 928 2.80 37.43 32.76
C ILE A 928 3.68 38.33 33.61
N ASN A 929 4.64 39.03 33.02
CA ASN A 929 5.65 39.84 33.71
C ASN A 929 6.36 39.06 34.81
N ALA A 930 6.88 37.88 34.51
CA ALA A 930 7.66 37.10 35.43
C ALA A 930 8.96 37.80 35.79
N ASN A 931 9.42 37.65 37.05
CA ASN A 931 10.69 38.24 37.48
C ASN A 931 11.88 37.63 36.76
N ASN A 932 11.79 36.32 36.41
CA ASN A 932 12.73 35.66 35.52
C ASN A 932 11.96 35.17 34.30
N THR A 933 12.25 35.77 33.12
CA THR A 933 11.62 35.40 31.83
C THR A 933 12.38 34.32 31.09
N GLU A 934 13.58 33.93 31.53
CA GLU A 934 14.38 32.88 30.94
C GLU A 934 13.93 31.51 31.44
N ILE A 935 13.58 30.63 30.52
CA ILE A 935 13.28 29.23 30.81
C ILE A 935 14.54 28.38 30.79
N SER A 936 14.79 27.60 31.83
CA SER A 936 15.95 26.71 31.95
C SER A 936 15.61 25.27 31.55
N TYR A 937 16.57 24.56 30.97
CA TYR A 937 16.44 23.16 30.54
C TYR A 937 16.95 22.20 31.63
N ILE A 938 16.15 21.18 31.92
CA ILE A 938 16.55 20.00 32.71
C ILE A 938 16.27 18.75 31.86
N GLY A 939 17.27 17.92 31.64
CA GLY A 939 17.14 16.70 30.86
C GLY A 939 18.51 16.09 30.53
N ARG A 940 18.53 15.12 29.61
CA ARG A 940 19.76 14.49 29.13
C ARG A 940 20.57 15.47 28.28
N SER A 941 21.88 15.27 28.27
CA SER A 941 22.78 15.98 27.36
C SER A 941 22.44 15.66 25.89
N PRO A 942 22.83 16.50 24.93
CA PRO A 942 22.70 16.18 23.52
C PRO A 942 23.36 14.83 23.18
N ASP A 943 22.67 14.02 22.38
CA ASP A 943 23.19 12.72 21.94
C ASP A 943 22.70 12.45 20.51
N ALA A 944 23.50 11.74 19.71
CA ALA A 944 23.12 11.27 18.39
C ALA A 944 22.16 10.09 18.47
N SER A 945 22.24 9.28 19.52
CA SER A 945 21.30 8.19 19.82
C SER A 945 20.15 8.69 20.69
N PRO A 946 18.89 8.27 20.41
CA PRO A 946 17.76 8.68 21.25
C PRO A 946 17.90 8.26 22.70
N ALA A 947 18.42 7.05 22.96
CA ALA A 947 18.56 6.49 24.29
C ALA A 947 19.79 5.59 24.39
N THR A 948 20.28 5.39 25.60
CA THR A 948 21.37 4.44 25.86
C THR A 948 20.88 2.98 25.78
N GLY A 949 21.72 2.08 25.26
CA GLY A 949 21.48 0.63 25.26
C GLY A 949 21.76 -0.05 26.63
N TYR A 950 22.30 0.65 27.63
CA TYR A 950 22.68 0.10 28.91
C TYR A 950 21.70 0.51 30.02
N ALA A 951 21.02 -0.46 30.64
CA ALA A 951 20.03 -0.20 31.68
C ALA A 951 20.62 0.57 32.88
N LYS A 952 21.85 0.26 33.33
CA LYS A 952 22.52 1.01 34.43
C LYS A 952 22.75 2.48 34.08
N ARG A 953 23.14 2.76 32.81
CA ARG A 953 23.35 4.14 32.34
C ARG A 953 22.02 4.88 32.23
N HIS A 954 20.98 4.21 31.76
CA HIS A 954 19.63 4.76 31.76
C HIS A 954 19.17 5.19 33.14
N LEU A 955 19.28 4.30 34.11
CA LEU A 955 18.91 4.60 35.50
C LEU A 955 19.72 5.77 36.09
N ALA A 956 21.03 5.80 35.85
CA ALA A 956 21.88 6.92 36.28
C ALA A 956 21.46 8.26 35.67
N GLN A 957 21.17 8.28 34.36
CA GLN A 957 20.69 9.48 33.67
C GLN A 957 19.33 9.92 34.21
N GLN A 958 18.41 8.99 34.48
CA GLN A 958 17.09 9.31 35.04
C GLN A 958 17.20 9.89 36.42
N GLN A 959 18.04 9.31 37.26
CA GLN A 959 18.33 9.83 38.60
C GLN A 959 18.98 11.22 38.56
N GLU A 960 19.86 11.47 37.59
CA GLU A 960 20.48 12.79 37.39
C GLU A 960 19.44 13.87 37.05
N ILE A 961 18.46 13.54 36.15
CA ILE A 961 17.35 14.46 35.87
C ILE A 961 16.58 14.80 37.14
N ILE A 962 16.17 13.79 37.88
CA ILE A 962 15.42 13.93 39.11
C ILE A 962 16.21 14.81 40.11
N LYS A 963 17.51 14.51 40.28
CA LYS A 963 18.38 15.28 41.16
C LYS A 963 18.41 16.75 40.78
N LYS A 964 18.62 17.09 39.49
CA LYS A 964 18.65 18.48 39.01
C LYS A 964 17.33 19.23 39.23
N VAL A 965 16.20 18.54 39.25
CA VAL A 965 14.90 19.18 39.51
C VAL A 965 14.78 19.59 41.00
N PHE A 966 15.26 18.76 41.91
CA PHE A 966 15.04 18.96 43.37
C PHE A 966 16.24 19.53 44.15
N GLU A 967 17.37 19.67 43.53
CA GLU A 967 18.48 20.50 44.02
C GLU A 967 18.18 21.99 43.87
#